data_08cab1997efe657880cfeb5f153dd702
#
_entry.id   08cab1997efe657880cfeb5f153dd702
#
_cell.length_a   1.000
_cell.length_b   1.000
_cell.length_c   1.000
_cell.angle_alpha   90.00
_cell.angle_beta   90.00
_cell.angle_gamma   90.00
#
_symmetry.space_group_name_H-M   'P 1'
#
loop_
_entity.id
_entity.type
_entity.pdbx_description
1 polymer ?
#
loop_
_entity_poly.entity_id
_entity_poly.type
_entity_poly.pdbx_seq_one_letter_code
_entity_poly.pdbx_strand_id
1 'polypeptide(L)'
;MIRLTAFLYLGCAAAPLLAQNAAADTRVPAQAASTAPSKVLSPAPADPQTPIIGDAEFDAAIPSLDDAPLESIGAWQAEQEAREEGGTAQQQTAQTAGDPAIAAVQDGDAVEILPDPPVIDPMLDDPLPPIDGFDAEPPPEPIQAAEREARALRYVVRIDGLDAAKTTDVAKDADGVAVEAAVWRDVRGRFDSLSVLNDGDGSAENRAEISQRARADRQLLLDVLNGQGFFDADVRVAVQPSVVEGEPLNVILTVVPGRRYFLGQIAFAAPAVQPADLISSSFVPKSGDPIVADIILAAEANISVKLPENGYPFAKVGERDILLDGDAGIGDYSLPVETGARSYFGQLRTEGTTAFDADHVAILRRFKTGDLYDSRKVDDLRAALIATGLLSTVSVEPVPGEGSAPDGTPYADLLVRQEAAPPRTIAGSAGYGTGQGLRADASWTHRNLFPPEGSLTAAGVVGTKEQAVSISVARANAGRRDRNIDISLSALHSNYDAFEAYTGRLAGTMSFVSTPIWQKKFTWSIGAEILATSEDQFDFARGLRDRQFFYVAALPGQVGFDRSDNLLDPTKGYRVNVRVSPETSLGTGKQIYARAILDASYYYPVKDNIVVAARARVGTISGIARDNLAPSRRFYGGGGGSVRGFGYQQLGPKDPNNDPVGGRSMNEFSLEGRTRFGNYGLVGFVDAGQAYESSIPKFNDWRMGVGVGGRFYTNFGPIRLDVATPINRRPGESRVSVYVSIGQAF
;
A
#
# COMPACT_ATOMS: atom_id res chain seq x y z
N MET A 1 5.11 -17.29 -11.69
CA MET A 1 5.05 -16.01 -10.92
C MET A 1 6.29 -15.95 -10.05
N ILE A 2 7.24 -15.13 -10.41
CA ILE A 2 8.48 -14.90 -9.63
C ILE A 2 8.21 -13.67 -8.76
N ARG A 3 8.02 -13.88 -7.45
CA ARG A 3 7.98 -12.76 -6.50
C ARG A 3 9.36 -12.58 -5.90
N LEU A 4 9.94 -11.41 -6.08
CA LEU A 4 11.17 -11.00 -5.40
C LEU A 4 10.82 -10.70 -3.94
N THR A 5 11.20 -11.57 -3.01
CA THR A 5 11.01 -11.36 -1.57
C THR A 5 12.36 -11.04 -0.94
N ALA A 6 12.51 -9.82 -0.44
CA ALA A 6 13.70 -9.40 0.28
C ALA A 6 13.70 -9.99 1.70
N PHE A 7 14.66 -10.82 2.02
CA PHE A 7 14.91 -11.30 3.39
C PHE A 7 15.84 -10.33 4.12
N LEU A 8 15.33 -9.75 5.21
CA LEU A 8 16.13 -8.97 6.17
C LEU A 8 16.74 -9.94 7.20
N TYR A 9 18.06 -10.07 7.19
CA TYR A 9 18.79 -10.68 8.30
C TYR A 9 19.05 -9.63 9.37
N LEU A 10 18.40 -9.78 10.53
CA LEU A 10 18.76 -9.08 11.78
C LEU A 10 19.54 -10.06 12.67
N GLY A 11 20.81 -9.78 12.82
CA GLY A 11 21.67 -10.48 13.80
C GLY A 11 21.40 -10.01 15.24
N CYS A 12 21.42 -10.93 16.16
CA CYS A 12 21.01 -10.83 17.55
C CYS A 12 22.06 -10.36 18.55
N ALA A 13 21.63 -9.85 19.69
CA ALA A 13 21.96 -10.26 21.04
C ALA A 13 21.69 -9.27 22.20
N ALA A 14 21.54 -9.70 23.43
CA ALA A 14 20.87 -9.19 24.62
C ALA A 14 21.75 -8.81 25.85
N ALA A 15 21.26 -8.13 26.86
CA ALA A 15 21.91 -7.74 28.11
C ALA A 15 21.16 -8.17 29.39
N PRO A 16 21.75 -8.28 30.56
CA PRO A 16 21.00 -8.62 31.77
C PRO A 16 20.68 -7.41 32.66
N LEU A 17 19.53 -7.51 33.30
CA LEU A 17 19.07 -6.67 34.41
C LEU A 17 19.86 -6.89 35.69
N LEU A 18 20.03 -5.81 36.45
CA LEU A 18 20.16 -5.86 37.91
C LEU A 18 19.13 -4.91 38.51
N ALA A 19 18.24 -5.48 39.33
CA ALA A 19 17.34 -4.77 40.20
C ALA A 19 18.04 -4.27 41.44
N GLN A 20 17.70 -3.07 41.92
CA GLN A 20 17.70 -2.72 43.31
C GLN A 20 16.59 -1.74 43.66
N ASN A 21 15.84 -2.11 44.70
CA ASN A 21 14.77 -1.40 45.37
C ASN A 21 15.25 -0.10 46.05
N ALA A 22 14.42 0.92 46.02
CA ALA A 22 14.18 1.76 47.19
C ALA A 22 12.81 2.44 47.07
N ALA A 23 12.11 2.40 48.15
CA ALA A 23 10.71 2.78 48.33
C ALA A 23 10.51 4.24 48.75
N ALA A 24 9.27 4.70 48.61
CA ALA A 24 8.53 5.77 49.33
C ALA A 24 8.99 7.22 49.03
N ASP A 25 8.13 8.16 48.75
CA ASP A 25 6.94 8.60 49.52
C ASP A 25 6.16 9.66 48.74
N THR A 26 4.87 9.65 48.99
CA THR A 26 3.78 10.57 48.80
C THR A 26 4.06 12.06 48.61
N ARG A 27 3.38 12.74 47.68
CA ARG A 27 2.39 13.82 47.88
C ARG A 27 1.90 14.47 46.57
N VAL A 28 0.57 14.44 46.39
CA VAL A 28 -0.17 15.32 45.48
C VAL A 28 -0.23 16.73 46.11
N PRO A 29 -0.23 17.81 45.33
CA PRO A 29 -1.44 18.65 45.34
C PRO A 29 -1.94 19.05 43.94
N ALA A 30 -3.24 19.23 43.90
CA ALA A 30 -4.07 19.66 42.80
C ALA A 30 -3.99 21.18 42.53
N GLN A 31 -4.56 21.54 41.36
CA GLN A 31 -4.98 22.87 40.85
C GLN A 31 -3.93 23.56 39.96
N ALA A 32 -4.27 23.98 38.74
CA ALA A 32 -5.39 24.79 38.32
C ALA A 32 -5.68 24.61 36.83
N ALA A 33 -6.95 24.64 36.47
CA ALA A 33 -7.44 24.71 35.11
C ALA A 33 -7.08 26.06 34.46
N SER A 34 -6.54 26.00 33.24
CA SER A 34 -6.50 27.12 32.31
C SER A 34 -7.08 26.66 30.98
N THR A 35 -8.29 27.13 30.72
CA THR A 35 -9.01 27.00 29.48
C THR A 35 -8.35 27.89 28.43
N ALA A 36 -7.77 27.30 27.40
CA ALA A 36 -7.51 27.97 26.14
C ALA A 36 -8.23 27.20 25.01
N PRO A 37 -8.88 27.90 24.07
CA PRO A 37 -9.75 27.25 23.09
C PRO A 37 -8.94 26.44 22.09
N SER A 38 -9.34 25.19 21.92
CA SER A 38 -8.84 24.31 20.86
C SER A 38 -9.21 24.87 19.50
N LYS A 39 -8.21 25.30 18.75
CA LYS A 39 -8.33 25.65 17.34
C LYS A 39 -8.68 24.36 16.56
N VAL A 40 -9.92 24.28 16.09
CA VAL A 40 -10.37 23.25 15.18
C VAL A 40 -9.59 23.45 13.88
N LEU A 41 -8.66 22.57 13.60
CA LEU A 41 -8.02 22.46 12.29
C LEU A 41 -9.05 21.84 11.35
N SER A 42 -9.51 22.63 10.39
CA SER A 42 -10.19 22.10 9.19
C SER A 42 -9.29 21.06 8.52
N PRO A 43 -9.83 19.95 8.04
CA PRO A 43 -9.05 19.01 7.25
C PRO A 43 -8.52 19.74 6.01
N ALA A 44 -7.23 19.55 5.74
CA ALA A 44 -6.62 20.02 4.51
C ALA A 44 -7.36 19.40 3.31
N PRO A 45 -7.53 20.13 2.20
CA PRO A 45 -8.11 19.56 0.99
C PRO A 45 -7.27 18.35 0.57
N ALA A 46 -7.96 17.26 0.19
CA ALA A 46 -7.32 16.06 -0.33
C ALA A 46 -6.45 16.45 -1.53
N ASP A 47 -5.20 15.98 -1.52
CA ASP A 47 -4.26 16.17 -2.62
C ASP A 47 -4.86 15.54 -3.89
N PRO A 48 -5.04 16.29 -5.00
CA PRO A 48 -5.61 15.76 -6.24
C PRO A 48 -4.75 14.65 -6.88
N GLN A 49 -3.59 14.30 -6.30
CA GLN A 49 -2.73 13.21 -6.73
C GLN A 49 -2.94 11.90 -5.94
N THR A 50 -3.87 11.86 -5.01
CA THR A 50 -4.18 10.58 -4.33
C THR A 50 -5.18 9.82 -5.21
N PRO A 51 -4.79 8.68 -5.83
CA PRO A 51 -5.70 7.91 -6.66
C PRO A 51 -6.87 7.39 -5.80
N ILE A 52 -8.07 7.43 -6.36
CA ILE A 52 -9.34 6.97 -5.71
C ILE A 52 -9.27 5.48 -5.37
N ILE A 53 -8.42 4.73 -6.06
CA ILE A 53 -8.08 3.34 -5.79
C ILE A 53 -6.63 3.34 -5.35
N GLY A 54 -6.33 2.76 -4.18
CA GLY A 54 -4.95 2.65 -3.68
C GLY A 54 -4.10 1.80 -4.62
N ASP A 55 -2.82 2.18 -4.81
CA ASP A 55 -1.89 1.52 -5.74
C ASP A 55 -1.85 -0.01 -5.56
N ALA A 56 -2.04 -0.51 -4.33
CA ALA A 56 -2.11 -1.94 -4.04
C ALA A 56 -3.39 -2.63 -4.56
N GLU A 57 -4.48 -1.89 -4.70
CA GLU A 57 -5.75 -2.39 -5.24
C GLU A 57 -5.75 -2.31 -6.77
N PHE A 58 -5.08 -1.30 -7.32
CA PHE A 58 -4.84 -1.17 -8.76
C PHE A 58 -3.88 -2.25 -9.27
N ASP A 59 -2.76 -2.52 -8.58
CA ASP A 59 -1.81 -3.57 -8.92
C ASP A 59 -2.40 -4.99 -8.77
N ALA A 60 -3.39 -5.17 -7.88
CA ALA A 60 -4.11 -6.44 -7.75
C ALA A 60 -5.15 -6.66 -8.87
N ALA A 61 -5.62 -5.59 -9.50
CA ALA A 61 -6.59 -5.63 -10.60
C ALA A 61 -5.94 -5.75 -11.99
N ILE A 62 -4.63 -5.49 -12.12
CA ILE A 62 -3.89 -5.68 -13.36
C ILE A 62 -3.48 -7.16 -13.46
N PRO A 63 -3.89 -7.91 -14.51
CA PRO A 63 -3.36 -9.24 -14.75
C PRO A 63 -1.84 -9.14 -14.89
N SER A 64 -1.12 -9.99 -14.16
CA SER A 64 0.35 -10.05 -14.25
C SER A 64 0.78 -10.20 -15.70
N LEU A 65 1.57 -9.26 -16.20
CA LEU A 65 2.28 -9.44 -17.47
C LEU A 65 3.11 -10.71 -17.35
N ASP A 66 2.92 -11.65 -18.28
CA ASP A 66 3.76 -12.84 -18.37
C ASP A 66 5.22 -12.39 -18.55
N ASP A 67 6.10 -12.84 -17.66
CA ASP A 67 7.56 -12.62 -17.73
C ASP A 67 8.23 -13.47 -18.83
N ALA A 68 7.49 -13.91 -19.84
CA ALA A 68 8.06 -14.51 -21.03
C ALA A 68 8.84 -13.43 -21.82
N PRO A 69 10.03 -13.75 -22.38
CA PRO A 69 10.73 -12.80 -23.22
C PRO A 69 9.79 -12.31 -24.33
N LEU A 70 9.70 -10.99 -24.49
CA LEU A 70 8.86 -10.37 -25.52
C LEU A 70 9.15 -11.02 -26.86
N GLU A 71 8.16 -11.67 -27.45
CA GLU A 71 8.25 -12.23 -28.78
C GLU A 71 8.50 -11.11 -29.79
N SER A 72 9.22 -11.42 -30.88
CA SER A 72 9.42 -10.45 -31.93
C SER A 72 8.08 -10.01 -32.51
N ILE A 73 7.95 -8.73 -32.88
CA ILE A 73 6.71 -8.15 -33.43
C ILE A 73 6.13 -9.02 -34.58
N GLY A 74 7.02 -9.65 -35.38
CA GLY A 74 6.58 -10.58 -36.44
C GLY A 74 5.99 -11.88 -35.94
N ALA A 75 6.48 -12.44 -34.84
CA ALA A 75 5.91 -13.65 -34.22
C ALA A 75 4.55 -13.34 -33.58
N TRP A 76 4.41 -12.19 -32.92
CA TRP A 76 3.14 -11.72 -32.35
C TRP A 76 2.08 -11.45 -33.43
N GLN A 77 2.44 -10.84 -34.57
CA GLN A 77 1.52 -10.62 -35.70
C GLN A 77 1.03 -11.95 -36.30
N ALA A 78 1.93 -12.92 -36.49
CA ALA A 78 1.55 -14.23 -37.02
C ALA A 78 0.61 -14.99 -36.04
N GLU A 79 0.77 -14.83 -34.74
CA GLU A 79 -0.13 -15.44 -33.74
C GLU A 79 -1.50 -14.76 -33.72
N GLN A 80 -1.59 -13.44 -33.92
CA GLN A 80 -2.86 -12.73 -34.03
C GLN A 80 -3.60 -13.12 -35.32
N GLU A 81 -2.92 -13.22 -36.47
CA GLU A 81 -3.52 -13.69 -37.72
C GLU A 81 -4.06 -15.13 -37.59
N ALA A 82 -3.32 -16.01 -36.93
CA ALA A 82 -3.77 -17.38 -36.68
C ALA A 82 -4.97 -17.44 -35.73
N ARG A 83 -5.08 -16.52 -34.75
CA ARG A 83 -6.25 -16.40 -33.86
C ARG A 83 -7.48 -15.86 -34.59
N GLU A 84 -7.32 -14.92 -35.50
CA GLU A 84 -8.40 -14.39 -36.33
C GLU A 84 -8.93 -15.45 -37.32
N GLU A 85 -8.05 -16.23 -37.93
CA GLU A 85 -8.43 -17.34 -38.79
C GLU A 85 -9.08 -18.51 -38.01
N GLY A 86 -8.60 -18.81 -36.80
CA GLY A 86 -9.20 -19.81 -35.91
C GLY A 86 -10.56 -19.39 -35.33
N GLY A 87 -10.77 -18.10 -35.09
CA GLY A 87 -12.03 -17.53 -34.62
C GLY A 87 -13.16 -17.64 -35.66
N THR A 88 -12.85 -17.45 -36.93
CA THR A 88 -13.81 -17.60 -38.04
C THR A 88 -14.19 -19.04 -38.28
N ALA A 89 -13.31 -20.00 -38.07
CA ALA A 89 -13.63 -21.44 -38.18
C ALA A 89 -14.53 -21.96 -37.06
N GLN A 90 -14.41 -21.40 -35.82
CA GLN A 90 -15.29 -21.77 -34.70
C GLN A 90 -16.70 -21.17 -34.81
N GLN A 91 -16.87 -20.01 -35.44
CA GLN A 91 -18.19 -19.44 -35.66
C GLN A 91 -18.97 -20.17 -36.78
N GLN A 92 -18.30 -20.78 -37.76
CA GLN A 92 -18.98 -21.57 -38.81
C GLN A 92 -19.37 -22.97 -38.35
N THR A 93 -18.74 -23.54 -37.33
CA THR A 93 -19.12 -24.86 -36.76
C THR A 93 -20.22 -24.77 -35.71
N ALA A 94 -20.50 -23.59 -35.14
CA ALA A 94 -21.59 -23.40 -34.18
C ALA A 94 -22.99 -23.21 -34.80
N GLN A 95 -23.11 -23.07 -36.13
CA GLN A 95 -24.39 -22.89 -36.82
C GLN A 95 -25.03 -24.19 -37.35
N THR A 96 -24.40 -25.34 -37.11
CA THR A 96 -24.92 -26.64 -37.63
C THR A 96 -25.29 -27.67 -36.58
N ALA A 97 -25.35 -27.34 -35.30
CA ALA A 97 -25.83 -28.24 -34.23
C ALA A 97 -27.18 -27.77 -33.72
N GLY A 98 -28.20 -28.55 -34.07
CA GLY A 98 -29.60 -28.23 -33.91
C GLY A 98 -30.09 -28.12 -32.47
N ASP A 99 -31.12 -27.36 -32.39
CA ASP A 99 -32.02 -27.05 -31.28
C ASP A 99 -32.62 -28.29 -30.60
N PRO A 100 -32.67 -28.38 -29.28
CA PRO A 100 -33.68 -29.18 -28.60
C PRO A 100 -34.79 -28.29 -28.00
N ALA A 101 -36.00 -28.64 -28.38
CA ALA A 101 -37.28 -28.14 -28.00
C ALA A 101 -37.43 -27.69 -26.54
N ILE A 102 -37.98 -26.50 -26.34
CA ILE A 102 -38.58 -26.05 -25.07
C ILE A 102 -40.09 -26.17 -25.21
N ALA A 103 -40.67 -26.94 -24.28
CA ALA A 103 -42.10 -27.17 -24.17
C ALA A 103 -42.85 -25.89 -23.75
N ALA A 104 -44.05 -25.77 -24.30
CA ALA A 104 -45.00 -24.69 -24.11
C ALA A 104 -45.44 -24.50 -22.64
N VAL A 105 -45.53 -23.24 -22.22
CA VAL A 105 -46.47 -22.81 -21.17
C VAL A 105 -47.38 -21.77 -21.79
N GLN A 106 -48.68 -22.06 -21.73
CA GLN A 106 -49.78 -21.24 -22.18
C GLN A 106 -50.15 -20.17 -21.17
N ASP A 107 -50.75 -19.14 -21.71
CA ASP A 107 -51.72 -18.18 -21.19
C ASP A 107 -51.24 -16.80 -20.77
N GLY A 108 -51.81 -15.81 -21.48
CA GLY A 108 -52.01 -14.45 -21.04
C GLY A 108 -51.89 -13.36 -22.11
N ASP A 109 -52.99 -13.10 -22.83
CA ASP A 109 -53.35 -11.87 -23.55
C ASP A 109 -52.31 -11.21 -24.46
N ALA A 110 -52.29 -11.63 -25.73
CA ALA A 110 -51.65 -10.92 -26.83
C ALA A 110 -52.56 -9.79 -27.32
N VAL A 111 -52.15 -8.55 -27.20
CA VAL A 111 -52.70 -7.41 -27.95
C VAL A 111 -52.24 -7.56 -29.38
N GLU A 112 -53.20 -7.85 -30.25
CA GLU A 112 -53.06 -7.98 -31.71
C GLU A 112 -52.76 -6.60 -32.30
N ILE A 113 -51.51 -6.34 -32.68
CA ILE A 113 -51.14 -5.19 -33.51
C ILE A 113 -51.43 -5.59 -34.95
N LEU A 114 -52.55 -5.09 -35.50
CA LEU A 114 -52.85 -5.22 -36.93
C LEU A 114 -51.76 -4.46 -37.72
N PRO A 115 -51.17 -5.08 -38.76
CA PRO A 115 -50.28 -4.37 -39.66
C PRO A 115 -51.08 -3.35 -40.50
N ASP A 116 -50.53 -2.13 -40.63
CA ASP A 116 -51.05 -1.11 -41.52
C ASP A 116 -51.18 -1.68 -42.92
N PRO A 117 -52.32 -1.38 -43.66
CA PRO A 117 -52.51 -1.82 -45.02
C PRO A 117 -51.40 -1.25 -45.92
N PRO A 118 -50.89 -2.03 -46.89
CA PRO A 118 -49.86 -1.55 -47.79
C PRO A 118 -50.39 -0.34 -48.59
N VAL A 119 -49.65 0.76 -48.53
CA VAL A 119 -49.88 1.94 -49.38
C VAL A 119 -49.54 1.52 -50.79
N ILE A 120 -50.55 1.22 -51.59
CA ILE A 120 -50.44 0.96 -53.04
C ILE A 120 -50.36 2.33 -53.71
N ASP A 121 -49.11 2.75 -54.07
CA ASP A 121 -48.87 3.90 -54.90
C ASP A 121 -49.05 3.46 -56.37
N PRO A 122 -50.11 3.95 -57.12
CA PRO A 122 -50.38 3.54 -58.50
C PRO A 122 -49.26 3.95 -59.48
N MET A 123 -48.29 4.77 -59.08
CA MET A 123 -47.18 5.17 -59.95
C MET A 123 -45.97 4.21 -59.89
N LEU A 124 -45.99 3.19 -59.04
CA LEU A 124 -44.95 2.19 -58.98
C LEU A 124 -44.99 1.11 -60.05
N ASP A 125 -46.13 0.95 -60.73
CA ASP A 125 -46.34 -0.02 -61.79
C ASP A 125 -46.17 0.52 -63.24
N ASP A 126 -45.83 1.79 -63.40
CA ASP A 126 -45.52 2.34 -64.72
C ASP A 126 -44.10 1.87 -65.16
N PRO A 127 -44.04 1.30 -66.41
CA PRO A 127 -42.73 0.85 -66.91
C PRO A 127 -41.82 2.04 -67.09
N LEU A 128 -40.63 1.91 -66.53
CA LEU A 128 -39.55 2.91 -66.68
C LEU A 128 -39.30 3.19 -68.15
N PRO A 129 -39.10 4.44 -68.56
CA PRO A 129 -38.79 4.79 -69.94
C PRO A 129 -37.50 4.13 -70.39
N PRO A 130 -37.39 3.70 -71.64
CA PRO A 130 -36.15 3.03 -72.13
C PRO A 130 -34.95 3.96 -72.01
N ILE A 131 -33.85 3.40 -71.49
CA ILE A 131 -32.59 4.08 -71.23
C ILE A 131 -31.82 4.53 -72.47
N ASP A 132 -32.30 4.11 -73.69
CA ASP A 132 -31.57 4.32 -74.96
C ASP A 132 -31.62 5.77 -75.49
N GLY A 133 -32.04 6.74 -74.73
CA GLY A 133 -32.11 8.15 -75.13
C GLY A 133 -31.31 9.12 -74.18
N PHE A 134 -30.57 8.64 -73.23
CA PHE A 134 -29.72 9.50 -72.41
C PHE A 134 -28.35 9.57 -73.06
N ASP A 135 -28.04 10.60 -73.84
CA ASP A 135 -26.71 11.07 -74.13
C ASP A 135 -26.17 11.61 -72.81
N ALA A 136 -25.55 10.72 -72.05
CA ALA A 136 -24.78 11.15 -70.89
C ALA A 136 -23.51 11.84 -71.40
N GLU A 137 -23.47 13.17 -71.38
CA GLU A 137 -22.21 13.85 -71.41
C GLU A 137 -21.32 13.22 -70.29
N PRO A 138 -20.07 12.85 -70.64
CA PRO A 138 -19.17 12.33 -69.59
C PRO A 138 -19.10 13.35 -68.45
N PRO A 139 -19.20 12.89 -67.23
CA PRO A 139 -19.12 13.79 -66.08
C PRO A 139 -17.81 14.61 -66.27
N PRO A 140 -17.87 15.96 -66.00
CA PRO A 140 -16.69 16.79 -66.04
C PRO A 140 -15.59 16.10 -65.20
N GLU A 141 -14.39 16.01 -65.78
CA GLU A 141 -13.24 15.46 -65.03
C GLU A 141 -13.28 16.02 -63.60
N PRO A 142 -13.14 15.18 -62.60
CA PRO A 142 -13.17 15.69 -61.22
C PRO A 142 -12.11 16.80 -61.16
N ILE A 143 -12.59 18.03 -60.97
CA ILE A 143 -11.73 19.14 -60.62
C ILE A 143 -10.85 18.56 -59.49
N GLN A 144 -9.57 18.34 -59.75
CA GLN A 144 -8.62 18.01 -58.70
C GLN A 144 -8.84 19.12 -57.68
N ALA A 145 -9.59 18.81 -56.65
CA ALA A 145 -9.66 19.61 -55.46
C ALA A 145 -8.19 19.68 -55.02
N ALA A 146 -7.56 20.81 -55.29
CA ALA A 146 -6.25 21.05 -54.79
C ALA A 146 -6.32 20.60 -53.33
N GLU A 147 -5.48 19.62 -52.97
CA GLU A 147 -5.25 19.23 -51.60
C GLU A 147 -4.91 20.51 -50.87
N ARG A 148 -5.94 21.23 -50.42
CA ARG A 148 -5.76 22.16 -49.31
C ARG A 148 -5.38 21.24 -48.18
N GLU A 149 -4.08 21.13 -47.90
CA GLU A 149 -3.58 20.66 -46.63
C GLU A 149 -4.58 21.26 -45.61
N ALA A 150 -5.38 20.39 -44.98
CA ALA A 150 -6.37 20.82 -44.00
C ALA A 150 -5.56 21.38 -42.84
N ARG A 151 -5.30 22.69 -42.94
CA ARG A 151 -4.52 23.40 -41.91
C ARG A 151 -5.42 23.40 -40.69
N ALA A 152 -5.05 22.56 -39.70
CA ALA A 152 -5.79 22.47 -38.46
C ALA A 152 -6.09 23.89 -37.93
N LEU A 153 -7.37 24.13 -37.65
CA LEU A 153 -7.81 25.42 -37.12
C LEU A 153 -7.35 25.51 -35.66
N ARG A 154 -6.62 26.58 -35.32
CA ARG A 154 -6.23 26.85 -33.95
C ARG A 154 -7.30 27.69 -33.25
N TYR A 155 -7.46 27.45 -31.93
CA TYR A 155 -8.37 28.21 -31.11
C TYR A 155 -7.77 28.53 -29.75
N VAL A 156 -8.30 29.56 -29.07
CA VAL A 156 -7.99 29.95 -27.71
C VAL A 156 -9.28 30.01 -26.93
N VAL A 157 -9.28 29.43 -25.73
CA VAL A 157 -10.44 29.39 -24.82
C VAL A 157 -10.37 30.57 -23.86
N ARG A 158 -11.46 31.31 -23.74
CA ARG A 158 -11.64 32.37 -22.77
C ARG A 158 -12.94 32.18 -22.00
N ILE A 159 -12.88 32.31 -20.69
CA ILE A 159 -14.04 32.26 -19.80
C ILE A 159 -14.24 33.67 -19.24
N ASP A 160 -15.38 34.27 -19.58
CA ASP A 160 -15.77 35.57 -19.07
C ASP A 160 -16.89 35.41 -18.03
N GLY A 161 -16.86 36.22 -16.98
CA GLY A 161 -17.90 36.27 -15.95
C GLY A 161 -17.58 35.57 -14.64
N LEU A 162 -16.54 34.71 -14.57
CA LEU A 162 -16.12 34.12 -13.31
C LEU A 162 -15.42 35.14 -12.39
N ASP A 163 -14.71 36.12 -12.95
CA ASP A 163 -14.03 37.18 -12.18
C ASP A 163 -14.99 38.29 -11.73
N ALA A 164 -16.18 38.38 -12.38
CA ALA A 164 -17.17 39.45 -12.15
C ALA A 164 -18.33 39.03 -11.24
N ALA A 165 -18.37 37.78 -10.78
CA ALA A 165 -19.43 37.28 -9.90
C ALA A 165 -19.30 37.85 -8.49
N LYS A 166 -19.53 39.13 -8.34
CA LYS A 166 -19.88 39.75 -7.06
C LYS A 166 -21.35 39.43 -6.78
N THR A 167 -21.62 38.20 -6.35
CA THR A 167 -22.94 37.88 -5.80
C THR A 167 -23.08 38.62 -4.46
N THR A 168 -24.01 39.55 -4.42
CA THR A 168 -24.30 40.44 -3.28
C THR A 168 -24.90 39.65 -2.09
N ASP A 169 -25.16 38.34 -2.22
CA ASP A 169 -25.90 37.54 -1.25
C ASP A 169 -25.10 36.41 -0.59
N VAL A 170 -23.78 36.38 -0.71
CA VAL A 170 -22.97 35.40 0.03
C VAL A 170 -22.91 35.79 1.49
N ALA A 171 -23.32 34.89 2.39
CA ALA A 171 -23.14 35.06 3.83
C ALA A 171 -21.68 35.44 4.12
N LYS A 172 -21.45 36.64 4.60
CA LYS A 172 -20.13 37.13 4.96
C LYS A 172 -19.69 36.37 6.20
N ASP A 173 -18.77 35.43 6.04
CA ASP A 173 -17.93 35.01 7.12
C ASP A 173 -16.87 36.13 7.40
N ALA A 174 -16.12 36.06 8.51
CA ALA A 174 -15.20 37.15 8.92
C ALA A 174 -14.13 37.49 7.86
N ASP A 175 -13.93 36.58 6.84
CA ASP A 175 -12.97 36.68 5.74
C ASP A 175 -13.65 36.52 4.36
N GLY A 176 -14.89 36.92 4.18
CA GLY A 176 -15.80 36.65 3.05
C GLY A 176 -15.26 36.82 1.64
N VAL A 177 -14.23 37.67 1.43
CA VAL A 177 -13.55 37.82 0.13
C VAL A 177 -12.70 36.58 -0.21
N ALA A 178 -12.13 35.92 0.78
CA ALA A 178 -11.28 34.75 0.58
C ALA A 178 -12.08 33.49 0.21
N VAL A 179 -13.31 33.34 0.70
CA VAL A 179 -14.20 32.20 0.39
C VAL A 179 -14.69 32.29 -1.05
N GLU A 180 -15.11 33.46 -1.53
CA GLU A 180 -15.50 33.65 -2.93
C GLU A 180 -14.35 33.34 -3.90
N ALA A 181 -13.17 33.86 -3.63
CA ALA A 181 -11.99 33.60 -4.47
C ALA A 181 -11.58 32.12 -4.49
N ALA A 182 -11.84 31.37 -3.43
CA ALA A 182 -11.58 29.92 -3.37
C ALA A 182 -12.57 29.14 -4.24
N VAL A 183 -13.85 29.45 -4.17
CA VAL A 183 -14.89 28.81 -4.98
C VAL A 183 -14.63 28.99 -6.48
N TRP A 184 -14.32 30.22 -6.91
CA TRP A 184 -14.03 30.49 -8.32
C TRP A 184 -12.74 29.84 -8.81
N ARG A 185 -11.73 29.73 -7.93
CA ARG A 185 -10.52 28.95 -8.25
C ARG A 185 -10.81 27.47 -8.39
N ASP A 186 -11.68 26.93 -7.54
CA ASP A 186 -12.08 25.51 -7.64
C ASP A 186 -12.88 25.25 -8.92
N VAL A 187 -13.89 26.07 -9.21
CA VAL A 187 -14.67 26.00 -10.48
C VAL A 187 -13.74 26.04 -11.68
N ARG A 188 -12.81 27.00 -11.72
CA ARG A 188 -11.87 27.13 -12.81
C ARG A 188 -10.90 25.97 -12.90
N GLY A 189 -10.34 25.52 -11.76
CA GLY A 189 -9.43 24.38 -11.72
C GLY A 189 -10.07 23.08 -12.20
N ARG A 190 -11.32 22.81 -11.79
CA ARG A 190 -12.10 21.65 -12.27
C ARG A 190 -12.40 21.75 -13.76
N PHE A 191 -12.84 22.92 -14.21
CA PHE A 191 -13.06 23.13 -15.64
C PHE A 191 -11.77 22.91 -16.42
N ASP A 192 -10.67 23.55 -16.04
CA ASP A 192 -9.39 23.44 -16.75
C ASP A 192 -8.88 21.99 -16.82
N SER A 193 -9.15 21.18 -15.80
CA SER A 193 -8.72 19.77 -15.73
C SER A 193 -9.60 18.80 -16.53
N LEU A 194 -10.87 19.16 -16.82
CA LEU A 194 -11.85 18.26 -17.46
C LEU A 194 -12.30 18.77 -18.84
N SER A 195 -11.90 19.98 -19.23
CA SER A 195 -12.30 20.65 -20.46
C SER A 195 -11.75 19.95 -21.70
N VAL A 196 -12.66 19.56 -22.60
CA VAL A 196 -12.29 19.00 -23.91
C VAL A 196 -11.64 20.03 -24.83
N LEU A 197 -11.94 21.33 -24.65
CA LEU A 197 -11.26 22.42 -25.37
C LEU A 197 -9.82 22.60 -24.92
N ASN A 198 -9.51 22.34 -23.63
CA ASN A 198 -8.16 22.44 -23.08
C ASN A 198 -7.35 21.15 -23.26
N ASP A 199 -8.00 20.04 -23.66
CA ASP A 199 -7.33 18.79 -23.96
C ASP A 199 -6.68 18.86 -25.36
N GLY A 200 -5.35 18.70 -25.40
CA GLY A 200 -4.56 18.76 -26.61
C GLY A 200 -3.82 20.07 -26.84
N ASP A 201 -3.49 20.37 -28.11
CA ASP A 201 -2.63 21.50 -28.51
C ASP A 201 -3.40 22.77 -28.92
N GLY A 202 -4.72 22.82 -28.66
CA GLY A 202 -5.60 23.92 -29.08
C GLY A 202 -5.87 23.96 -30.58
N SER A 203 -5.86 22.81 -31.24
CA SER A 203 -6.18 22.67 -32.65
C SER A 203 -7.39 21.75 -32.88
N ALA A 204 -8.08 21.91 -34.01
CA ALA A 204 -9.16 21.06 -34.48
C ALA A 204 -9.17 21.01 -36.01
N GLU A 205 -9.71 19.94 -36.57
CA GLU A 205 -9.77 19.73 -38.02
C GLU A 205 -10.68 20.75 -38.71
N ASN A 206 -11.76 21.12 -38.03
CA ASN A 206 -12.75 22.05 -38.57
C ASN A 206 -13.55 22.81 -37.49
N ARG A 207 -14.29 23.83 -37.92
CA ARG A 207 -15.10 24.67 -37.04
C ARG A 207 -16.26 23.92 -36.35
N ALA A 208 -16.77 22.87 -36.97
CA ALA A 208 -17.84 22.07 -36.38
C ALA A 208 -17.35 21.30 -35.15
N GLU A 209 -16.14 20.78 -35.20
CA GLU A 209 -15.48 20.11 -34.08
C GLU A 209 -15.27 21.09 -32.91
N ILE A 210 -14.73 22.30 -33.16
CA ILE A 210 -14.60 23.34 -32.13
C ILE A 210 -15.96 23.63 -31.48
N SER A 211 -17.01 23.76 -32.30
CA SER A 211 -18.37 24.01 -31.80
C SER A 211 -18.94 22.84 -30.98
N GLN A 212 -18.59 21.60 -31.32
CA GLN A 212 -18.97 20.41 -30.54
C GLN A 212 -18.25 20.38 -29.19
N ARG A 213 -16.93 20.53 -29.16
CA ARG A 213 -16.13 20.65 -27.94
C ARG A 213 -16.64 21.78 -27.04
N ALA A 214 -16.94 22.94 -27.63
CA ALA A 214 -17.44 24.09 -26.90
C ALA A 214 -18.84 23.87 -26.28
N ARG A 215 -19.69 23.06 -26.91
CA ARG A 215 -20.99 22.66 -26.31
C ARG A 215 -20.79 21.67 -25.17
N ALA A 216 -19.85 20.72 -25.30
CA ALA A 216 -19.51 19.80 -24.23
C ALA A 216 -18.96 20.57 -23.00
N ASP A 217 -18.06 21.51 -23.23
CA ASP A 217 -17.49 22.34 -22.17
C ASP A 217 -18.49 23.32 -21.55
N ARG A 218 -19.47 23.79 -22.33
CA ARG A 218 -20.61 24.52 -21.77
C ARG A 218 -21.38 23.69 -20.75
N GLN A 219 -21.68 22.43 -21.10
CA GLN A 219 -22.37 21.54 -20.17
C GLN A 219 -21.52 21.22 -18.96
N LEU A 220 -20.24 20.90 -19.15
CA LEU A 220 -19.29 20.71 -18.07
C LEU A 220 -19.27 21.90 -17.09
N LEU A 221 -19.22 23.12 -17.63
CA LEU A 221 -19.16 24.32 -16.78
C LEU A 221 -20.47 24.53 -16.01
N LEU A 222 -21.62 24.22 -16.62
CA LEU A 222 -22.90 24.21 -15.91
C LEU A 222 -22.92 23.17 -14.79
N ASP A 223 -22.44 21.95 -15.07
CA ASP A 223 -22.40 20.87 -14.08
C ASP A 223 -21.47 21.21 -12.92
N VAL A 224 -20.30 21.82 -13.18
CA VAL A 224 -19.38 22.30 -12.16
C VAL A 224 -20.00 23.41 -11.32
N LEU A 225 -20.71 24.36 -11.93
CA LEU A 225 -21.40 25.45 -11.21
C LEU A 225 -22.54 24.90 -10.35
N ASN A 226 -23.36 24.01 -10.90
CA ASN A 226 -24.43 23.32 -10.16
C ASN A 226 -23.85 22.54 -8.98
N GLY A 227 -22.71 21.87 -9.18
CA GLY A 227 -21.98 21.17 -8.11
C GLY A 227 -21.51 22.06 -6.97
N GLN A 228 -21.39 23.38 -7.21
CA GLN A 228 -21.02 24.39 -6.21
C GLN A 228 -22.24 25.17 -5.67
N GLY A 229 -23.47 24.77 -6.04
CA GLY A 229 -24.72 25.34 -5.57
C GLY A 229 -25.26 26.49 -6.42
N PHE A 230 -24.77 26.72 -7.63
CA PHE A 230 -25.25 27.75 -8.55
C PHE A 230 -26.22 27.13 -9.55
N PHE A 231 -27.44 26.81 -9.10
CA PHE A 231 -28.44 26.12 -9.94
C PHE A 231 -29.12 27.00 -10.98
N ASP A 232 -29.06 28.34 -10.81
CA ASP A 232 -29.57 29.33 -11.77
C ASP A 232 -28.49 29.78 -12.78
N ALA A 233 -27.37 29.06 -12.86
CA ALA A 233 -26.27 29.43 -13.75
C ALA A 233 -26.66 29.34 -15.22
N ASP A 234 -26.31 30.33 -16.02
CA ASP A 234 -26.38 30.35 -17.49
C ASP A 234 -24.98 30.47 -18.09
N VAL A 235 -24.68 29.60 -19.04
CA VAL A 235 -23.40 29.63 -19.77
C VAL A 235 -23.69 29.74 -21.27
N ARG A 236 -23.17 30.78 -21.87
CA ARG A 236 -23.29 31.02 -23.31
C ARG A 236 -21.96 30.81 -23.99
N VAL A 237 -22.01 30.19 -25.17
CA VAL A 237 -20.82 29.94 -25.98
C VAL A 237 -20.86 30.72 -27.26
N ALA A 238 -19.75 31.38 -27.59
CA ALA A 238 -19.55 32.03 -28.86
C ALA A 238 -18.20 31.64 -29.47
N VAL A 239 -18.21 31.18 -30.72
CA VAL A 239 -16.99 30.92 -31.49
C VAL A 239 -16.83 32.05 -32.50
N GLN A 240 -15.89 32.94 -32.25
CA GLN A 240 -15.67 34.15 -33.03
C GLN A 240 -14.34 34.06 -33.80
N PRO A 241 -14.30 34.47 -35.07
CA PRO A 241 -13.05 34.67 -35.79
C PRO A 241 -12.20 35.74 -35.09
N SER A 242 -10.88 35.61 -35.15
CA SER A 242 -10.00 36.70 -34.73
C SER A 242 -10.19 37.90 -35.65
N VAL A 243 -9.97 39.11 -35.11
CA VAL A 243 -10.00 40.35 -35.90
C VAL A 243 -8.82 40.46 -36.88
N VAL A 244 -7.77 39.67 -36.62
CA VAL A 244 -6.54 39.60 -37.42
C VAL A 244 -6.55 38.31 -38.22
N GLU A 245 -6.37 38.39 -39.52
CA GLU A 245 -6.34 37.23 -40.41
C GLU A 245 -5.10 36.36 -40.10
N GLY A 246 -5.34 35.04 -39.81
CA GLY A 246 -4.30 34.06 -39.46
C GLY A 246 -4.11 33.83 -37.95
N GLU A 247 -4.78 34.54 -37.08
CA GLU A 247 -4.81 34.29 -35.65
C GLU A 247 -5.82 33.17 -35.26
N PRO A 248 -5.64 32.51 -34.07
CA PRO A 248 -6.56 31.52 -33.56
C PRO A 248 -7.99 32.01 -33.41
N LEU A 249 -8.98 31.12 -33.59
CA LEU A 249 -10.38 31.41 -33.27
C LEU A 249 -10.54 31.61 -31.75
N ASN A 250 -11.41 32.57 -31.36
CA ASN A 250 -11.74 32.77 -29.96
C ASN A 250 -12.99 31.96 -29.59
N VAL A 251 -12.86 31.01 -28.68
CA VAL A 251 -13.98 30.32 -28.05
C VAL A 251 -14.24 30.99 -26.71
N ILE A 252 -15.34 31.73 -26.63
CA ILE A 252 -15.70 32.51 -25.45
C ILE A 252 -16.86 31.83 -24.74
N LEU A 253 -16.63 31.43 -23.49
CA LEU A 253 -17.65 30.95 -22.57
C LEU A 253 -18.02 32.10 -21.63
N THR A 254 -19.21 32.65 -21.79
CA THR A 254 -19.71 33.72 -20.92
C THR A 254 -20.59 33.11 -19.84
N VAL A 255 -20.17 33.22 -18.59
CA VAL A 255 -20.83 32.66 -17.42
C VAL A 255 -21.61 33.76 -16.67
N VAL A 256 -22.87 33.47 -16.39
CA VAL A 256 -23.72 34.20 -15.46
C VAL A 256 -24.05 33.22 -14.33
N PRO A 257 -23.37 33.28 -13.19
CA PRO A 257 -23.49 32.22 -12.15
C PRO A 257 -24.85 32.18 -11.48
N GLY A 258 -25.59 33.29 -11.50
CA GLY A 258 -26.85 33.39 -10.77
C GLY A 258 -26.64 33.43 -9.25
N ARG A 259 -27.64 32.98 -8.53
CA ARG A 259 -27.64 32.89 -7.06
C ARG A 259 -26.98 31.61 -6.60
N ARG A 260 -26.24 31.66 -5.50
CA ARG A 260 -25.79 30.46 -4.80
C ARG A 260 -26.86 30.02 -3.80
N TYR A 261 -27.17 28.71 -3.79
CA TYR A 261 -28.16 28.12 -2.89
C TYR A 261 -27.49 27.53 -1.66
N PHE A 262 -28.23 27.61 -0.54
CA PHE A 262 -27.80 27.12 0.77
C PHE A 262 -28.77 26.07 1.29
N LEU A 263 -28.29 25.16 2.16
CA LEU A 263 -29.12 24.13 2.78
C LEU A 263 -30.16 24.78 3.70
N GLY A 264 -31.41 24.49 3.47
CA GLY A 264 -32.54 24.82 4.31
C GLY A 264 -32.72 23.80 5.44
N GLN A 265 -33.90 23.18 5.48
CA GLN A 265 -34.18 22.09 6.41
C GLN A 265 -33.45 20.82 5.97
N ILE A 266 -32.82 20.10 6.92
CA ILE A 266 -32.20 18.80 6.67
C ILE A 266 -33.04 17.75 7.39
N ALA A 267 -33.64 16.82 6.64
CA ALA A 267 -34.48 15.75 7.15
C ALA A 267 -33.92 14.38 6.77
N PHE A 268 -33.91 13.46 7.74
CA PHE A 268 -33.58 12.06 7.50
C PHE A 268 -34.83 11.21 7.72
N ALA A 269 -35.33 10.58 6.65
CA ALA A 269 -36.45 9.64 6.73
C ALA A 269 -35.89 8.25 7.12
N ALA A 270 -35.71 8.02 8.43
CA ALA A 270 -35.07 6.82 8.96
C ALA A 270 -35.81 6.31 10.21
N PRO A 271 -35.82 4.98 10.46
CA PRO A 271 -36.17 4.43 11.77
C PRO A 271 -35.22 4.93 12.87
N ALA A 272 -35.67 4.85 14.13
CA ALA A 272 -34.83 5.24 15.27
C ALA A 272 -33.58 4.36 15.38
N VAL A 273 -32.40 5.00 15.48
CA VAL A 273 -31.10 4.35 15.59
C VAL A 273 -30.48 4.52 16.98
N GLN A 274 -29.47 3.75 17.29
CA GLN A 274 -28.67 3.86 18.51
C GLN A 274 -27.17 3.99 18.16
N PRO A 275 -26.51 5.07 18.64
CA PRO A 275 -27.04 6.23 19.36
C PRO A 275 -28.03 7.04 18.50
N ALA A 276 -28.92 7.77 19.15
CA ALA A 276 -30.06 8.46 18.49
C ALA A 276 -29.59 9.54 17.46
N ASP A 277 -28.42 10.10 17.66
CA ASP A 277 -27.79 11.10 16.82
C ASP A 277 -26.85 10.50 15.74
N LEU A 278 -26.80 9.17 15.59
CA LEU A 278 -25.82 8.50 14.70
C LEU A 278 -25.89 9.01 13.26
N ILE A 279 -27.10 9.14 12.69
CA ILE A 279 -27.26 9.62 11.30
C ILE A 279 -26.93 11.11 11.22
N SER A 280 -27.53 11.92 12.10
CA SER A 280 -27.33 13.37 12.06
C SER A 280 -25.90 13.80 12.39
N SER A 281 -25.21 13.10 13.30
CA SER A 281 -23.80 13.36 13.61
C SER A 281 -22.84 12.88 12.52
N SER A 282 -23.28 11.95 11.68
CA SER A 282 -22.51 11.45 10.53
C SER A 282 -22.62 12.35 9.29
N PHE A 283 -23.67 13.17 9.24
CA PHE A 283 -23.88 14.15 8.17
C PHE A 283 -23.32 15.51 8.62
N VAL A 284 -22.15 15.86 8.12
CA VAL A 284 -21.40 17.07 8.54
C VAL A 284 -22.09 18.39 8.14
N PRO A 285 -22.70 18.52 6.91
CA PRO A 285 -23.35 19.76 6.48
C PRO A 285 -24.50 20.19 7.40
N LYS A 286 -24.71 21.49 7.54
CA LYS A 286 -25.73 22.10 8.40
C LYS A 286 -26.63 23.03 7.60
N SER A 287 -27.82 23.31 8.14
CA SER A 287 -28.66 24.38 7.62
C SER A 287 -27.89 25.69 7.58
N GLY A 288 -27.94 26.41 6.46
CA GLY A 288 -27.19 27.62 6.17
C GLY A 288 -25.83 27.39 5.50
N ASP A 289 -25.34 26.15 5.38
CA ASP A 289 -24.15 25.84 4.57
C ASP A 289 -24.49 25.86 3.08
N PRO A 290 -23.53 26.22 2.19
CA PRO A 290 -23.77 26.17 0.76
C PRO A 290 -24.00 24.73 0.28
N ILE A 291 -24.89 24.57 -0.71
CA ILE A 291 -25.14 23.24 -1.33
C ILE A 291 -23.96 22.90 -2.24
N VAL A 292 -23.01 22.13 -1.73
CA VAL A 292 -21.85 21.65 -2.48
C VAL A 292 -21.96 20.16 -2.67
N ALA A 293 -22.04 19.71 -3.92
CA ALA A 293 -22.33 18.31 -4.27
C ALA A 293 -21.33 17.34 -3.62
N ASP A 294 -20.03 17.61 -3.70
CA ASP A 294 -18.99 16.73 -3.14
C ASP A 294 -19.09 16.60 -1.63
N ILE A 295 -19.41 17.71 -0.94
CA ILE A 295 -19.56 17.70 0.54
C ILE A 295 -20.79 16.89 0.93
N ILE A 296 -21.89 17.00 0.20
CA ILE A 296 -23.12 16.25 0.44
C ILE A 296 -22.87 14.77 0.16
N LEU A 297 -22.28 14.43 -0.99
CA LEU A 297 -21.93 13.05 -1.36
C LEU A 297 -21.00 12.40 -0.32
N ALA A 298 -19.99 13.13 0.13
CA ALA A 298 -19.09 12.64 1.19
C ALA A 298 -19.82 12.42 2.52
N ALA A 299 -20.78 13.29 2.85
CA ALA A 299 -21.59 13.14 4.05
C ALA A 299 -22.54 11.92 3.98
N GLU A 300 -23.16 11.68 2.83
CA GLU A 300 -23.98 10.49 2.56
C GLU A 300 -23.15 9.20 2.61
N ALA A 301 -21.97 9.22 1.99
CA ALA A 301 -21.04 8.12 2.07
C ALA A 301 -20.60 7.84 3.52
N ASN A 302 -20.40 8.90 4.32
CA ASN A 302 -20.08 8.73 5.75
C ASN A 302 -21.21 8.08 6.53
N ILE A 303 -22.49 8.37 6.25
CA ILE A 303 -23.65 7.66 6.86
C ILE A 303 -23.57 6.17 6.48
N SER A 304 -23.32 5.84 5.20
CA SER A 304 -23.19 4.47 4.70
C SER A 304 -22.06 3.68 5.39
N VAL A 305 -21.00 4.36 5.83
CA VAL A 305 -19.91 3.76 6.61
C VAL A 305 -20.25 3.67 8.10
N LYS A 306 -20.81 4.74 8.67
CA LYS A 306 -21.03 4.83 10.12
C LYS A 306 -22.13 3.92 10.63
N LEU A 307 -23.18 3.67 9.86
CA LEU A 307 -24.23 2.75 10.26
C LEU A 307 -23.70 1.31 10.45
N PRO A 308 -22.99 0.69 9.49
CA PRO A 308 -22.40 -0.63 9.72
C PRO A 308 -21.31 -0.66 10.80
N GLU A 309 -20.60 0.43 11.05
CA GLU A 309 -19.64 0.52 12.16
C GLU A 309 -20.34 0.47 13.53
N ASN A 310 -21.64 0.78 13.61
CA ASN A 310 -22.41 0.90 14.85
C ASN A 310 -23.55 -0.11 14.99
N GLY A 311 -23.45 -1.24 14.31
CA GLY A 311 -24.36 -2.36 14.50
C GLY A 311 -25.43 -2.53 13.44
N TYR A 312 -25.42 -1.79 12.34
CA TYR A 312 -26.43 -1.84 11.26
C TYR A 312 -25.86 -2.43 9.96
N PRO A 313 -25.59 -3.76 9.87
CA PRO A 313 -24.92 -4.38 8.73
C PRO A 313 -25.68 -4.27 7.41
N PHE A 314 -26.99 -4.10 7.47
CA PHE A 314 -27.87 -4.09 6.29
C PHE A 314 -28.39 -2.70 5.94
N ALA A 315 -27.76 -1.65 6.50
CA ALA A 315 -28.16 -0.28 6.23
C ALA A 315 -27.95 0.08 4.76
N LYS A 316 -28.90 0.83 4.20
CA LYS A 316 -28.86 1.39 2.85
C LYS A 316 -29.24 2.84 2.89
N VAL A 317 -28.46 3.67 2.24
CA VAL A 317 -28.77 5.07 2.01
C VAL A 317 -29.45 5.16 0.64
N GLY A 318 -30.65 5.74 0.61
CA GLY A 318 -31.41 5.92 -0.62
C GLY A 318 -30.98 7.17 -1.40
N GLU A 319 -31.78 7.49 -2.42
CA GLU A 319 -31.54 8.69 -3.21
C GLU A 319 -32.03 9.94 -2.46
N ARG A 320 -31.19 10.98 -2.43
CA ARG A 320 -31.54 12.27 -1.84
C ARG A 320 -32.54 13.02 -2.70
N ASP A 321 -33.33 13.85 -2.05
CA ASP A 321 -34.14 14.88 -2.70
C ASP A 321 -33.77 16.25 -2.12
N ILE A 322 -33.62 17.25 -3.02
CA ILE A 322 -33.32 18.63 -2.66
C ILE A 322 -34.36 19.53 -3.32
N LEU A 323 -35.30 20.01 -2.54
CA LEU A 323 -36.36 20.92 -3.02
C LEU A 323 -35.85 22.35 -2.93
N LEU A 324 -35.58 22.96 -4.11
CA LEU A 324 -35.08 24.31 -4.20
C LEU A 324 -36.20 25.37 -4.11
N ASP A 325 -36.03 26.37 -3.26
CA ASP A 325 -36.82 27.60 -3.20
C ASP A 325 -36.03 28.71 -3.87
N GLY A 326 -36.43 29.11 -5.10
CA GLY A 326 -35.77 30.13 -5.87
C GLY A 326 -35.92 31.56 -5.29
N ASP A 327 -36.99 31.85 -4.54
CA ASP A 327 -37.17 33.15 -3.91
C ASP A 327 -36.30 33.31 -2.66
N ALA A 328 -36.19 32.28 -1.85
CA ALA A 328 -35.37 32.28 -0.65
C ALA A 328 -33.88 31.94 -0.91
N GLY A 329 -33.55 31.26 -2.01
CA GLY A 329 -32.19 30.81 -2.31
C GLY A 329 -31.73 29.70 -1.40
N ILE A 330 -32.67 28.84 -0.96
CA ILE A 330 -32.43 27.68 -0.10
C ILE A 330 -32.87 26.39 -0.78
N GLY A 331 -32.31 25.25 -0.34
CA GLY A 331 -32.75 23.92 -0.74
C GLY A 331 -33.00 23.06 0.49
N ASP A 332 -34.22 22.61 0.65
CA ASP A 332 -34.59 21.66 1.69
C ASP A 332 -34.13 20.25 1.30
N TYR A 333 -33.28 19.66 2.15
CA TYR A 333 -32.64 18.38 1.91
C TYR A 333 -33.39 17.24 2.63
N SER A 334 -33.73 16.20 1.89
CA SER A 334 -34.30 14.98 2.41
C SER A 334 -33.54 13.74 1.95
N LEU A 335 -33.21 12.85 2.92
CA LEU A 335 -32.48 11.61 2.64
C LEU A 335 -33.22 10.43 3.29
N PRO A 336 -33.75 9.48 2.50
CA PRO A 336 -34.25 8.23 3.04
C PRO A 336 -33.09 7.30 3.43
N VAL A 337 -33.18 6.73 4.64
CA VAL A 337 -32.18 5.79 5.14
C VAL A 337 -32.86 4.55 5.69
N GLU A 338 -32.70 3.44 5.03
CA GLU A 338 -33.13 2.12 5.50
C GLU A 338 -32.03 1.57 6.42
N THR A 339 -32.22 1.65 7.72
CA THR A 339 -31.16 1.22 8.67
C THR A 339 -31.07 -0.29 8.81
N GLY A 340 -32.15 -1.02 8.50
CA GLY A 340 -32.23 -2.42 8.89
C GLY A 340 -32.26 -2.59 10.41
N ALA A 341 -32.20 -3.82 10.88
CA ALA A 341 -32.14 -4.13 12.31
C ALA A 341 -30.69 -3.99 12.82
N ARG A 342 -30.55 -3.40 14.01
CA ARG A 342 -29.29 -3.47 14.75
C ARG A 342 -29.00 -4.92 15.10
N SER A 343 -27.78 -5.40 14.87
CA SER A 343 -27.44 -6.83 14.90
C SER A 343 -26.19 -7.10 15.70
N TYR A 344 -26.10 -8.29 16.27
CA TYR A 344 -24.88 -8.85 16.85
C TYR A 344 -24.21 -9.78 15.83
N PHE A 345 -22.90 -10.01 15.95
CA PHE A 345 -22.20 -11.03 15.18
C PHE A 345 -22.76 -12.43 15.47
N GLY A 346 -23.15 -13.12 14.42
CA GLY A 346 -23.61 -14.49 14.44
C GLY A 346 -22.49 -15.49 14.16
N GLN A 347 -22.79 -16.49 13.31
CA GLN A 347 -21.88 -17.57 12.92
C GLN A 347 -21.07 -17.18 11.69
N LEU A 348 -19.94 -17.87 11.50
CA LEU A 348 -19.14 -17.82 10.28
C LEU A 348 -19.52 -18.98 9.38
N ARG A 349 -19.76 -18.70 8.10
CA ARG A 349 -20.00 -19.69 7.04
C ARG A 349 -18.99 -19.48 5.93
N THR A 350 -18.51 -20.59 5.34
CA THR A 350 -17.53 -20.55 4.25
C THR A 350 -18.09 -21.21 3.00
N GLU A 351 -17.88 -20.59 1.84
CA GLU A 351 -18.31 -21.08 0.53
C GLU A 351 -17.17 -20.96 -0.51
N GLY A 352 -17.30 -21.67 -1.63
CA GLY A 352 -16.38 -21.62 -2.78
C GLY A 352 -15.26 -22.67 -2.70
N THR A 353 -14.15 -22.40 -3.38
CA THR A 353 -12.94 -23.25 -3.31
C THR A 353 -12.16 -22.89 -2.05
N THR A 354 -12.58 -23.47 -0.92
CA THR A 354 -12.11 -23.07 0.40
C THR A 354 -10.67 -23.52 0.66
N ALA A 355 -9.81 -22.56 1.04
CA ALA A 355 -8.52 -22.84 1.63
C ALA A 355 -8.65 -23.03 3.16
N PHE A 356 -9.72 -22.47 3.76
CA PHE A 356 -9.98 -22.50 5.19
C PHE A 356 -11.43 -22.89 5.47
N ASP A 357 -11.61 -23.71 6.49
CA ASP A 357 -12.92 -23.96 7.10
C ASP A 357 -13.34 -22.81 8.03
N ALA A 358 -14.59 -22.84 8.48
CA ALA A 358 -15.15 -21.82 9.37
C ALA A 358 -14.40 -21.74 10.71
N ASP A 359 -13.90 -22.87 11.22
CA ASP A 359 -13.17 -22.93 12.48
C ASP A 359 -11.82 -22.22 12.37
N HIS A 360 -11.12 -22.38 11.24
CA HIS A 360 -9.87 -21.65 11.01
C HIS A 360 -10.11 -20.15 10.77
N VAL A 361 -11.15 -19.79 10.01
CA VAL A 361 -11.56 -18.40 9.86
C VAL A 361 -11.87 -17.76 11.21
N ALA A 362 -12.47 -18.54 12.14
CA ALA A 362 -12.74 -18.07 13.51
C ALA A 362 -11.48 -17.76 14.31
N ILE A 363 -10.33 -18.38 14.01
CA ILE A 363 -9.03 -18.03 14.62
C ILE A 363 -8.57 -16.64 14.18
N LEU A 364 -8.88 -16.23 12.94
CA LEU A 364 -8.44 -14.96 12.36
C LEU A 364 -9.29 -13.76 12.80
N ARG A 365 -10.52 -13.97 13.24
CA ARG A 365 -11.41 -12.88 13.68
C ARG A 365 -10.96 -12.21 14.98
N ARG A 366 -11.31 -10.94 15.16
CA ARG A 366 -11.09 -10.14 16.38
C ARG A 366 -12.39 -9.79 17.13
N PHE A 367 -13.45 -10.52 16.87
CA PHE A 367 -14.74 -10.40 17.52
C PHE A 367 -15.26 -11.78 17.93
N LYS A 368 -16.25 -11.81 18.77
CA LYS A 368 -16.93 -13.05 19.20
C LYS A 368 -18.37 -13.03 18.73
N THR A 369 -18.97 -14.19 18.59
CA THR A 369 -20.42 -14.33 18.45
C THR A 369 -21.10 -13.67 19.65
N GLY A 370 -22.09 -12.79 19.40
CA GLY A 370 -22.77 -11.97 20.40
C GLY A 370 -22.15 -10.60 20.66
N ASP A 371 -20.97 -10.27 20.11
CA ASP A 371 -20.49 -8.89 20.10
C ASP A 371 -21.34 -8.05 19.14
N LEU A 372 -21.49 -6.75 19.41
CA LEU A 372 -22.14 -5.84 18.48
C LEU A 372 -21.43 -5.84 17.15
N TYR A 373 -22.20 -5.92 16.05
CA TYR A 373 -21.66 -5.85 14.69
C TYR A 373 -20.87 -4.54 14.48
N ASP A 374 -19.75 -4.65 13.82
CA ASP A 374 -18.86 -3.53 13.48
C ASP A 374 -18.13 -3.88 12.18
N SER A 375 -18.42 -3.15 11.09
CA SER A 375 -17.85 -3.41 9.78
C SER A 375 -16.32 -3.34 9.76
N ARG A 376 -15.69 -2.49 10.60
CA ARG A 376 -14.22 -2.41 10.72
C ARG A 376 -13.59 -3.74 11.15
N LYS A 377 -14.31 -4.53 11.96
CA LYS A 377 -13.87 -5.87 12.38
C LYS A 377 -14.03 -6.89 11.25
N VAL A 378 -15.00 -6.69 10.37
CA VAL A 378 -15.19 -7.50 9.15
C VAL A 378 -14.08 -7.21 8.15
N ASP A 379 -13.76 -5.94 7.93
CA ASP A 379 -12.64 -5.51 7.08
C ASP A 379 -11.30 -6.03 7.62
N ASP A 380 -11.10 -5.99 8.95
CA ASP A 380 -9.93 -6.58 9.60
C ASP A 380 -9.83 -8.10 9.37
N LEU A 381 -10.96 -8.83 9.38
CA LEU A 381 -10.99 -10.25 9.06
C LEU A 381 -10.66 -10.49 7.58
N ARG A 382 -11.24 -9.70 6.67
CA ARG A 382 -10.96 -9.77 5.23
C ARG A 382 -9.47 -9.50 4.95
N ALA A 383 -8.92 -8.44 5.52
CA ALA A 383 -7.49 -8.12 5.41
C ALA A 383 -6.60 -9.25 5.97
N ALA A 384 -6.99 -9.89 7.07
CA ALA A 384 -6.26 -11.02 7.63
C ALA A 384 -6.28 -12.25 6.70
N LEU A 385 -7.42 -12.53 6.07
CA LEU A 385 -7.55 -13.63 5.10
C LEU A 385 -6.68 -13.39 3.86
N ILE A 386 -6.71 -12.18 3.30
CA ILE A 386 -5.84 -11.78 2.18
C ILE A 386 -4.36 -11.92 2.56
N ALA A 387 -3.99 -11.50 3.78
CA ALA A 387 -2.61 -11.55 4.27
C ALA A 387 -2.02 -12.96 4.37
N THR A 388 -2.86 -14.00 4.41
CA THR A 388 -2.38 -15.40 4.37
C THR A 388 -1.70 -15.75 3.05
N GLY A 389 -2.06 -15.05 1.96
CA GLY A 389 -1.60 -15.31 0.60
C GLY A 389 -2.05 -16.67 0.04
N LEU A 390 -3.05 -17.31 0.66
CA LEU A 390 -3.61 -18.59 0.22
C LEU A 390 -4.91 -18.43 -0.57
N LEU A 391 -5.43 -17.21 -0.69
CA LEU A 391 -6.65 -16.87 -1.41
C LEU A 391 -6.31 -15.96 -2.59
N SER A 392 -6.88 -16.23 -3.75
CA SER A 392 -6.88 -15.34 -4.92
C SER A 392 -7.93 -14.25 -4.78
N THR A 393 -9.12 -14.65 -4.33
CA THR A 393 -10.20 -13.73 -4.00
C THR A 393 -10.83 -14.12 -2.67
N VAL A 394 -11.31 -13.13 -1.93
CA VAL A 394 -12.10 -13.34 -0.71
C VAL A 394 -13.08 -12.19 -0.52
N SER A 395 -14.35 -12.51 -0.30
CA SER A 395 -15.34 -11.58 0.23
C SER A 395 -15.81 -12.04 1.61
N VAL A 396 -16.13 -11.07 2.46
CA VAL A 396 -16.72 -11.30 3.78
C VAL A 396 -17.94 -10.39 3.89
N GLU A 397 -19.10 -11.00 3.82
CA GLU A 397 -20.37 -10.30 3.70
C GLU A 397 -21.29 -10.65 4.88
N PRO A 398 -21.99 -9.66 5.48
CA PRO A 398 -23.02 -9.96 6.44
C PRO A 398 -24.25 -10.55 5.73
N VAL A 399 -24.79 -11.61 6.30
CA VAL A 399 -26.07 -12.19 5.87
C VAL A 399 -26.99 -12.33 7.10
N PRO A 400 -28.32 -12.29 6.94
CA PRO A 400 -29.22 -12.52 8.05
C PRO A 400 -28.93 -13.86 8.72
N GLY A 401 -28.69 -13.82 10.03
CA GLY A 401 -28.45 -15.01 10.85
C GLY A 401 -29.73 -15.62 11.39
N GLU A 402 -29.65 -16.86 11.87
CA GLU A 402 -30.77 -17.54 12.52
C GLU A 402 -30.88 -17.17 13.99
N GLY A 403 -32.08 -16.87 14.45
CA GLY A 403 -32.39 -16.55 15.87
C GLY A 403 -32.03 -15.13 16.30
N SER A 404 -32.12 -14.89 17.58
CA SER A 404 -31.85 -13.60 18.20
C SER A 404 -31.14 -13.81 19.53
N ALA A 405 -30.42 -12.79 19.97
CA ALA A 405 -29.81 -12.75 21.30
C ALA A 405 -30.91 -12.66 22.42
N PRO A 406 -30.56 -12.88 23.70
CA PRO A 406 -31.52 -12.83 24.81
C PRO A 406 -32.30 -11.52 24.96
N ASP A 407 -31.74 -10.41 24.42
CA ASP A 407 -32.39 -9.09 24.40
C ASP A 407 -33.26 -8.87 23.12
N GLY A 408 -33.44 -9.90 22.30
CA GLY A 408 -34.25 -9.86 21.08
C GLY A 408 -33.49 -9.31 19.84
N THR A 409 -32.23 -8.89 19.98
CA THR A 409 -31.42 -8.37 18.88
C THR A 409 -31.05 -9.51 17.90
N PRO A 410 -31.33 -9.38 16.60
CA PRO A 410 -31.01 -10.41 15.62
C PRO A 410 -29.49 -10.58 15.42
N TYR A 411 -29.11 -11.76 14.95
CA TYR A 411 -27.73 -12.03 14.54
C TYR A 411 -27.53 -11.69 13.08
N ALA A 412 -26.34 -11.19 12.76
CA ALA A 412 -25.79 -11.12 11.41
C ALA A 412 -24.67 -12.17 11.31
N ASP A 413 -24.90 -13.21 10.54
CA ASP A 413 -23.87 -14.18 10.18
C ASP A 413 -22.91 -13.56 9.17
N LEU A 414 -21.68 -14.08 9.12
CA LEU A 414 -20.73 -13.68 8.10
C LEU A 414 -20.51 -14.81 7.11
N LEU A 415 -20.81 -14.54 5.85
CA LEU A 415 -20.53 -15.43 4.74
C LEU A 415 -19.17 -15.06 4.15
N VAL A 416 -18.23 -16.01 4.25
CA VAL A 416 -16.87 -15.88 3.73
C VAL A 416 -16.76 -16.69 2.45
N ARG A 417 -16.84 -16.01 1.31
CA ARG A 417 -16.60 -16.66 0.01
C ARG A 417 -15.11 -16.63 -0.29
N GLN A 418 -14.57 -17.77 -0.64
CA GLN A 418 -13.14 -17.97 -0.84
C GLN A 418 -12.85 -18.57 -2.20
N GLU A 419 -11.76 -18.14 -2.80
CA GLU A 419 -11.14 -18.80 -3.93
C GLU A 419 -9.67 -19.05 -3.63
N ALA A 420 -9.26 -20.31 -3.59
CA ALA A 420 -7.90 -20.69 -3.24
C ALA A 420 -6.90 -20.25 -4.32
N ALA A 421 -5.80 -19.64 -3.89
CA ALA A 421 -4.68 -19.29 -4.76
C ALA A 421 -3.73 -20.48 -4.95
N PRO A 422 -2.91 -20.50 -6.04
CA PRO A 422 -1.84 -21.45 -6.18
C PRO A 422 -0.91 -21.44 -4.96
N PRO A 423 -0.69 -22.59 -4.28
CA PRO A 423 0.01 -22.61 -3.00
C PRO A 423 1.53 -22.53 -3.10
N ARG A 424 2.09 -22.52 -4.31
CA ARG A 424 3.54 -22.56 -4.55
C ARG A 424 4.07 -21.17 -4.89
N THR A 425 5.25 -20.86 -4.36
CA THR A 425 5.95 -19.61 -4.63
C THR A 425 7.44 -19.90 -4.83
N ILE A 426 8.03 -19.29 -5.84
CA ILE A 426 9.48 -19.22 -6.04
C ILE A 426 9.89 -17.78 -5.78
N ALA A 427 10.93 -17.58 -4.99
CA ALA A 427 11.51 -16.28 -4.75
C ALA A 427 13.02 -16.33 -4.97
N GLY A 428 13.59 -15.24 -5.46
CA GLY A 428 15.03 -15.09 -5.62
C GLY A 428 15.46 -13.67 -5.30
N SER A 429 16.69 -13.53 -4.83
CA SER A 429 17.33 -12.23 -4.65
C SER A 429 18.81 -12.28 -4.99
N ALA A 430 19.40 -11.15 -5.34
CA ALA A 430 20.84 -11.01 -5.53
C ALA A 430 21.32 -9.67 -4.94
N GLY A 431 22.55 -9.63 -4.44
CA GLY A 431 23.10 -8.44 -3.82
C GLY A 431 24.64 -8.45 -3.80
N TYR A 432 25.19 -7.29 -3.54
CA TYR A 432 26.63 -7.09 -3.32
C TYR A 432 26.88 -6.15 -2.15
N GLY A 433 27.90 -6.48 -1.35
CA GLY A 433 28.34 -5.61 -0.27
C GLY A 433 29.86 -5.68 -0.08
N THR A 434 30.49 -4.54 0.19
CA THR A 434 31.94 -4.51 0.48
C THR A 434 32.24 -5.38 1.69
N GLY A 435 33.08 -6.39 1.49
CA GLY A 435 33.46 -7.40 2.52
C GLY A 435 32.49 -8.58 2.65
N GLN A 436 31.28 -8.50 2.13
CA GLN A 436 30.34 -9.64 2.00
C GLN A 436 30.47 -10.32 0.64
N GLY A 437 30.86 -9.57 -0.39
CA GLY A 437 30.94 -10.05 -1.75
C GLY A 437 29.60 -10.17 -2.44
N LEU A 438 29.54 -10.94 -3.51
CA LEU A 438 28.31 -11.30 -4.21
C LEU A 438 27.54 -12.36 -3.43
N ARG A 439 26.22 -12.26 -3.44
CA ARG A 439 25.28 -13.23 -2.85
C ARG A 439 24.03 -13.33 -3.72
N ALA A 440 23.60 -14.55 -3.97
CA ALA A 440 22.32 -14.87 -4.58
C ALA A 440 21.56 -15.86 -3.68
N ASP A 441 20.29 -15.64 -3.50
CA ASP A 441 19.39 -16.46 -2.72
C ASP A 441 18.28 -16.99 -3.63
N ALA A 442 17.86 -18.23 -3.46
CA ALA A 442 16.71 -18.80 -4.11
C ALA A 442 15.89 -19.61 -3.11
N SER A 443 14.57 -19.55 -3.20
CA SER A 443 13.71 -20.35 -2.35
C SER A 443 12.48 -20.84 -3.11
N TRP A 444 12.03 -22.03 -2.73
CA TRP A 444 10.76 -22.59 -3.13
C TRP A 444 9.93 -22.82 -1.87
N THR A 445 8.68 -22.36 -1.89
CA THR A 445 7.75 -22.49 -0.77
C THR A 445 6.44 -23.09 -1.23
N HIS A 446 5.97 -24.13 -0.54
CA HIS A 446 4.59 -24.56 -0.59
C HIS A 446 3.87 -24.01 0.66
N ARG A 447 2.99 -23.02 0.46
CA ARG A 447 2.42 -22.22 1.55
C ARG A 447 1.36 -22.94 2.40
N ASN A 448 0.80 -24.05 1.92
CA ASN A 448 -0.24 -24.82 2.59
C ASN A 448 -0.02 -26.34 2.39
N LEU A 449 1.20 -26.82 2.62
CA LEU A 449 1.51 -28.25 2.51
C LEU A 449 0.86 -29.06 3.65
N PHE A 450 0.77 -28.44 4.82
CA PHE A 450 0.14 -28.98 6.03
C PHE A 450 -1.04 -28.10 6.43
N PRO A 451 -2.24 -28.26 5.83
CA PRO A 451 -3.40 -27.41 6.10
C PRO A 451 -3.80 -27.41 7.58
N PRO A 452 -4.37 -26.25 8.07
CA PRO A 452 -4.37 -24.94 7.45
C PRO A 452 -3.07 -24.16 7.72
N GLU A 453 -2.61 -23.38 6.74
CA GLU A 453 -1.45 -22.46 6.83
C GLU A 453 -0.10 -23.10 7.24
N GLY A 454 0.04 -24.42 7.09
CA GLY A 454 1.31 -25.11 7.28
C GLY A 454 2.17 -25.06 6.02
N SER A 455 3.25 -24.31 6.02
CA SER A 455 4.15 -24.14 4.87
C SER A 455 5.42 -24.98 5.01
N LEU A 456 5.95 -25.41 3.86
CA LEU A 456 7.29 -25.96 3.72
C LEU A 456 8.09 -25.04 2.79
N THR A 457 9.27 -24.60 3.24
CA THR A 457 10.19 -23.82 2.44
C THR A 457 11.53 -24.54 2.32
N ALA A 458 12.03 -24.70 1.10
CA ALA A 458 13.41 -25.08 0.81
C ALA A 458 14.13 -23.86 0.24
N ALA A 459 15.29 -23.50 0.77
CA ALA A 459 16.05 -22.36 0.34
C ALA A 459 17.53 -22.68 0.19
N GLY A 460 18.18 -22.01 -0.79
CA GLY A 460 19.60 -22.07 -1.04
C GLY A 460 20.20 -20.68 -1.13
N VAL A 461 21.44 -20.55 -0.65
CA VAL A 461 22.24 -19.33 -0.74
C VAL A 461 23.55 -19.70 -1.42
N VAL A 462 23.94 -18.94 -2.42
CA VAL A 462 25.25 -19.04 -3.09
C VAL A 462 25.89 -17.67 -3.10
N GLY A 463 27.03 -17.56 -2.47
CA GLY A 463 27.79 -16.30 -2.41
C GLY A 463 29.29 -16.55 -2.30
N THR A 464 30.05 -15.47 -2.47
CA THR A 464 31.52 -15.52 -2.39
C THR A 464 32.03 -15.79 -1.00
N LYS A 465 31.27 -15.43 0.02
CA LYS A 465 31.63 -15.57 1.45
C LYS A 465 30.70 -16.50 2.23
N GLU A 466 29.56 -16.90 1.66
CA GLU A 466 28.56 -17.71 2.33
C GLU A 466 27.84 -18.62 1.35
N GLN A 467 27.70 -19.89 1.70
CA GLN A 467 26.87 -20.88 1.03
C GLN A 467 25.99 -21.56 2.07
N ALA A 468 24.69 -21.70 1.77
CA ALA A 468 23.77 -22.32 2.71
C ALA A 468 22.66 -23.10 1.98
N VAL A 469 22.17 -24.12 2.64
CA VAL A 469 20.91 -24.81 2.31
C VAL A 469 20.06 -24.89 3.56
N SER A 470 18.77 -24.73 3.42
CA SER A 470 17.84 -24.81 4.54
C SER A 470 16.49 -25.37 4.13
N ILE A 471 15.87 -26.07 5.08
CA ILE A 471 14.48 -26.50 5.00
C ILE A 471 13.78 -25.96 6.25
N SER A 472 12.62 -25.34 6.09
CA SER A 472 11.80 -24.92 7.21
C SER A 472 10.34 -25.32 7.04
N VAL A 473 9.72 -25.68 8.16
CA VAL A 473 8.28 -25.90 8.30
C VAL A 473 7.75 -24.80 9.20
N ALA A 474 6.80 -24.04 8.71
CA ALA A 474 6.18 -22.98 9.48
C ALA A 474 4.66 -23.14 9.49
N ARG A 475 4.03 -22.75 10.59
CA ARG A 475 2.59 -22.66 10.74
C ARG A 475 2.22 -21.26 11.18
N ALA A 476 1.56 -20.52 10.29
CA ALA A 476 1.00 -19.23 10.63
C ALA A 476 -0.28 -19.41 11.44
N ASN A 477 -0.64 -18.40 12.22
CA ASN A 477 -1.87 -18.35 13.03
C ASN A 477 -2.11 -19.62 13.90
N ALA A 478 -1.05 -20.23 14.40
CA ALA A 478 -1.08 -21.51 15.10
C ALA A 478 -1.98 -21.49 16.36
N GLY A 479 -3.26 -21.85 16.22
CA GLY A 479 -4.30 -21.86 17.24
C GLY A 479 -4.70 -20.49 17.79
N ARG A 480 -4.05 -19.43 17.32
CA ARG A 480 -4.38 -18.02 17.62
C ARG A 480 -3.85 -17.14 16.51
N ARG A 481 -4.62 -16.12 16.13
CA ARG A 481 -4.21 -15.12 15.15
C ARG A 481 -2.84 -14.52 15.48
N ASP A 482 -2.01 -14.36 14.45
CA ASP A 482 -0.68 -13.74 14.49
C ASP A 482 0.38 -14.54 15.26
N ARG A 483 0.08 -15.73 15.79
CA ARG A 483 1.06 -16.61 16.41
C ARG A 483 1.65 -17.54 15.36
N ASN A 484 2.94 -17.36 15.06
CA ASN A 484 3.66 -18.18 14.09
C ASN A 484 4.59 -19.14 14.81
N ILE A 485 4.66 -20.38 14.33
CA ILE A 485 5.61 -21.41 14.78
C ILE A 485 6.43 -21.78 13.56
N ASP A 486 7.75 -21.76 13.69
CA ASP A 486 8.71 -22.15 12.65
C ASP A 486 9.71 -23.14 13.21
N ILE A 487 10.01 -24.19 12.44
CA ILE A 487 11.08 -25.15 12.72
C ILE A 487 11.95 -25.22 11.47
N SER A 488 13.25 -24.98 11.63
CA SER A 488 14.21 -24.93 10.53
C SER A 488 15.43 -25.80 10.78
N LEU A 489 15.86 -26.49 9.73
CA LEU A 489 17.14 -27.21 9.64
C LEU A 489 17.97 -26.54 8.55
N SER A 490 19.22 -26.19 8.84
CA SER A 490 20.13 -25.57 7.90
C SER A 490 21.55 -26.08 8.01
N ALA A 491 22.24 -26.08 6.86
CA ALA A 491 23.69 -26.28 6.76
C ALA A 491 24.28 -25.04 6.09
N LEU A 492 25.33 -24.49 6.70
CA LEU A 492 25.93 -23.23 6.33
C LEU A 492 27.45 -23.36 6.28
N HIS A 493 28.07 -22.89 5.20
CA HIS A 493 29.51 -22.62 5.13
C HIS A 493 29.71 -21.12 5.03
N SER A 494 30.51 -20.56 5.92
CA SER A 494 30.89 -19.15 5.97
C SER A 494 32.41 -19.02 5.88
N ASN A 495 32.88 -18.16 4.97
CA ASN A 495 34.31 -17.89 4.80
C ASN A 495 34.54 -16.39 4.81
N TYR A 496 34.61 -15.83 6.02
CA TYR A 496 34.91 -14.43 6.27
C TYR A 496 36.35 -14.26 6.77
N ASP A 497 36.90 -13.06 6.66
CA ASP A 497 38.25 -12.77 7.20
C ASP A 497 38.31 -13.02 8.70
N ALA A 498 37.19 -12.91 9.41
CA ALA A 498 37.09 -13.17 10.84
C ALA A 498 37.19 -14.66 11.19
N PHE A 499 36.57 -15.52 10.40
CA PHE A 499 36.53 -16.98 10.63
C PHE A 499 36.02 -17.73 9.40
N GLU A 500 36.40 -18.98 9.27
CA GLU A 500 35.74 -19.96 8.41
C GLU A 500 34.95 -20.92 9.30
N ALA A 501 33.70 -21.21 8.92
CA ALA A 501 32.81 -22.07 9.69
C ALA A 501 31.97 -23.00 8.81
N TYR A 502 31.83 -24.26 9.26
CA TYR A 502 30.86 -25.22 8.75
C TYR A 502 29.86 -25.51 9.87
N THR A 503 28.61 -25.07 9.70
CA THR A 503 27.60 -25.10 10.75
C THR A 503 26.37 -25.89 10.31
N GLY A 504 25.97 -26.89 11.10
CA GLY A 504 24.64 -27.49 11.07
C GLY A 504 23.79 -26.91 12.20
N ARG A 505 22.55 -26.48 11.88
CA ARG A 505 21.67 -25.80 12.84
C ARG A 505 20.25 -26.35 12.76
N LEU A 506 19.69 -26.68 13.92
CA LEU A 506 18.26 -26.95 14.11
C LEU A 506 17.69 -25.89 15.05
N ALA A 507 16.63 -25.23 14.62
CA ALA A 507 15.99 -24.19 15.42
C ALA A 507 14.45 -24.29 15.35
N GLY A 508 13.81 -24.00 16.48
CA GLY A 508 12.37 -23.83 16.57
C GLY A 508 12.04 -22.48 17.19
N THR A 509 11.09 -21.74 16.63
CA THR A 509 10.73 -20.40 17.11
C THR A 509 9.21 -20.27 17.13
N MET A 510 8.68 -19.72 18.21
CA MET A 510 7.32 -19.21 18.30
C MET A 510 7.37 -17.68 18.34
N SER A 511 6.60 -17.01 17.49
CA SER A 511 6.68 -15.57 17.34
C SER A 511 5.34 -14.90 17.13
N PHE A 512 5.31 -13.60 17.50
CA PHE A 512 4.26 -12.64 17.22
C PHE A 512 4.94 -11.37 16.71
N VAL A 513 5.05 -11.24 15.39
CA VAL A 513 5.85 -10.19 14.73
C VAL A 513 5.00 -9.40 13.74
N SER A 514 5.48 -8.21 13.38
CA SER A 514 4.88 -7.40 12.32
C SER A 514 5.08 -8.05 10.96
N THR A 515 4.11 -7.85 10.09
CA THR A 515 4.20 -8.16 8.65
C THR A 515 4.22 -6.85 7.85
N PRO A 516 4.65 -6.82 6.60
CA PRO A 516 4.61 -5.61 5.78
C PRO A 516 3.21 -4.97 5.71
N ILE A 517 2.15 -5.78 5.75
CA ILE A 517 0.75 -5.31 5.70
C ILE A 517 0.23 -4.91 7.09
N TRP A 518 0.84 -5.43 8.16
CA TRP A 518 0.35 -5.23 9.52
C TRP A 518 1.46 -4.91 10.51
N GLN A 519 1.68 -3.64 10.76
CA GLN A 519 2.63 -3.17 11.77
C GLN A 519 2.04 -3.32 13.17
N LYS A 520 2.72 -4.08 14.04
CA LYS A 520 2.32 -4.29 15.42
C LYS A 520 3.13 -3.39 16.37
N LYS A 521 2.44 -2.75 17.30
CA LYS A 521 3.08 -1.91 18.33
C LYS A 521 3.93 -2.69 19.32
N PHE A 522 3.64 -3.97 19.49
CA PHE A 522 4.36 -4.89 20.35
C PHE A 522 4.60 -6.20 19.63
N THR A 523 5.82 -6.70 19.66
CA THR A 523 6.24 -7.96 19.05
C THR A 523 7.04 -8.78 20.03
N TRP A 524 7.02 -10.09 19.89
CA TRP A 524 7.84 -10.99 20.67
C TRP A 524 8.18 -12.26 19.90
N SER A 525 9.27 -12.88 20.28
CA SER A 525 9.59 -14.25 19.87
C SER A 525 10.34 -14.99 20.98
N ILE A 526 10.14 -16.30 21.04
CA ILE A 526 10.91 -17.21 21.89
C ILE A 526 11.24 -18.44 21.05
N GLY A 527 12.44 -18.98 21.25
CA GLY A 527 12.90 -20.13 20.49
C GLY A 527 13.82 -21.03 21.27
N ALA A 528 14.13 -22.15 20.63
CA ALA A 528 15.19 -23.06 21.01
C ALA A 528 16.07 -23.34 19.79
N GLU A 529 17.38 -23.43 19.99
CA GLU A 529 18.34 -23.63 18.93
C GLU A 529 19.41 -24.59 19.40
N ILE A 530 19.78 -25.53 18.53
CA ILE A 530 20.93 -26.40 18.68
C ILE A 530 21.76 -26.25 17.43
N LEU A 531 23.05 -26.01 17.58
CA LEU A 531 24.00 -25.99 16.47
C LEU A 531 25.26 -26.78 16.78
N ALA A 532 25.78 -27.40 15.74
CA ALA A 532 27.11 -28.01 15.71
C ALA A 532 27.93 -27.25 14.65
N THR A 533 29.08 -26.73 15.05
CA THR A 533 29.89 -25.92 14.15
C THR A 533 31.38 -26.25 14.30
N SER A 534 32.05 -26.31 13.14
CA SER A 534 33.50 -26.45 13.04
C SER A 534 34.06 -25.11 12.55
N GLU A 535 34.77 -24.39 13.41
CA GLU A 535 35.18 -23.03 13.12
C GLU A 535 36.69 -22.87 13.32
N ASP A 536 37.34 -22.06 12.46
CA ASP A 536 38.72 -21.73 12.66
C ASP A 536 38.84 -20.43 13.46
N GLN A 537 39.72 -20.44 14.47
CA GLN A 537 40.02 -19.28 15.31
C GLN A 537 41.51 -19.11 15.52
N PHE A 538 41.97 -17.88 15.79
CA PHE A 538 43.34 -17.62 16.13
C PHE A 538 43.62 -18.01 17.59
N ASP A 539 44.57 -18.94 17.80
CA ASP A 539 45.11 -19.33 19.11
C ASP A 539 46.27 -18.39 19.47
N PHE A 540 46.04 -17.48 20.39
CA PHE A 540 47.06 -16.49 20.86
C PHE A 540 48.23 -17.15 21.60
N ALA A 541 48.04 -18.34 22.16
CA ALA A 541 49.11 -19.04 22.84
C ALA A 541 50.07 -19.74 21.85
N ARG A 542 49.55 -20.24 20.75
CA ARG A 542 50.31 -20.93 19.70
C ARG A 542 50.75 -20.00 18.58
N GLY A 543 50.10 -18.83 18.42
CA GLY A 543 50.36 -17.90 17.35
C GLY A 543 49.88 -18.35 15.95
N LEU A 544 48.93 -19.24 15.88
CA LEU A 544 48.38 -19.79 14.62
C LEU A 544 46.85 -19.97 14.69
N ARG A 545 46.20 -20.10 13.54
CA ARG A 545 44.80 -20.48 13.49
C ARG A 545 44.66 -21.96 13.66
N ASP A 546 43.68 -22.36 14.47
CA ASP A 546 43.33 -23.76 14.78
C ASP A 546 41.81 -23.96 14.65
N ARG A 547 41.43 -25.11 14.10
CA ARG A 547 40.01 -25.45 13.87
C ARG A 547 39.45 -26.19 15.06
N GLN A 548 38.35 -25.66 15.61
CA GLN A 548 37.69 -26.20 16.78
C GLN A 548 36.23 -26.53 16.52
N PHE A 549 35.73 -27.54 17.24
CA PHE A 549 34.32 -27.91 17.21
C PHE A 549 33.60 -27.36 18.42
N PHE A 550 32.40 -26.78 18.15
CA PHE A 550 31.51 -26.27 19.17
C PHE A 550 30.13 -26.86 18.98
N TYR A 551 29.50 -27.28 20.07
CA TYR A 551 28.12 -27.66 20.16
C TYR A 551 27.41 -26.64 21.03
N VAL A 552 26.46 -25.88 20.50
CA VAL A 552 25.79 -24.81 21.23
C VAL A 552 24.30 -25.08 21.29
N ALA A 553 23.75 -25.05 22.51
CA ALA A 553 22.31 -25.01 22.75
C ALA A 553 21.94 -23.62 23.26
N ALA A 554 20.91 -23.01 22.67
CA ALA A 554 20.50 -21.66 22.98
C ALA A 554 18.97 -21.53 23.11
N LEU A 555 18.52 -20.60 23.96
CA LEU A 555 17.13 -20.25 24.16
C LEU A 555 16.92 -18.75 23.83
N PRO A 556 16.92 -18.36 22.55
CA PRO A 556 16.75 -16.97 22.15
C PRO A 556 15.33 -16.48 22.45
N GLY A 557 15.22 -15.32 23.12
CA GLY A 557 14.01 -14.56 23.31
C GLY A 557 14.18 -13.13 22.80
N GLN A 558 13.12 -12.55 22.25
CA GLN A 558 13.09 -11.16 21.77
C GLN A 558 11.79 -10.49 22.16
N VAL A 559 11.88 -9.22 22.50
CA VAL A 559 10.75 -8.32 22.70
C VAL A 559 11.00 -7.04 21.92
N GLY A 560 9.99 -6.58 21.18
CA GLY A 560 10.06 -5.38 20.37
C GLY A 560 8.89 -4.45 20.64
N PHE A 561 9.18 -3.15 20.66
CA PHE A 561 8.20 -2.07 20.67
C PHE A 561 8.43 -1.21 19.45
N ASP A 562 7.40 -1.10 18.60
CA ASP A 562 7.41 -0.27 17.40
C ASP A 562 6.30 0.77 17.48
N ARG A 563 6.70 2.02 17.50
CA ARG A 563 5.83 3.20 17.48
C ARG A 563 6.16 4.10 16.28
N SER A 564 6.82 3.54 15.27
CA SER A 564 7.03 4.25 14.02
C SER A 564 5.75 4.27 13.18
N ASP A 565 5.69 5.20 12.27
CA ASP A 565 4.57 5.40 11.34
C ASP A 565 4.53 4.35 10.21
N ASN A 566 5.70 3.89 9.76
CA ASN A 566 5.82 2.91 8.67
C ASN A 566 6.92 1.88 8.97
N LEU A 567 6.68 0.61 8.62
CA LEU A 567 7.62 -0.48 8.88
C LEU A 567 8.88 -0.41 7.98
N LEU A 568 8.71 -0.03 6.71
CA LEU A 568 9.76 -0.07 5.69
C LEU A 568 10.46 1.26 5.47
N ASP A 569 9.74 2.37 5.61
CA ASP A 569 10.25 3.74 5.45
C ASP A 569 9.77 4.64 6.60
N PRO A 570 10.31 4.46 7.82
CA PRO A 570 9.88 5.22 8.99
C PRO A 570 10.31 6.68 8.89
N THR A 571 9.34 7.58 9.08
CA THR A 571 9.56 9.04 9.11
C THR A 571 9.40 9.63 10.51
N LYS A 572 8.59 8.97 11.36
CA LYS A 572 8.27 9.46 12.69
C LYS A 572 8.17 8.31 13.69
N GLY A 573 8.57 8.59 14.95
CA GLY A 573 8.38 7.66 16.06
C GLY A 573 9.66 6.94 16.45
N TYR A 574 9.53 5.76 17.07
CA TYR A 574 10.68 5.01 17.58
C TYR A 574 10.45 3.51 17.54
N ARG A 575 11.56 2.77 17.52
CA ARG A 575 11.62 1.30 17.65
C ARG A 575 12.61 0.92 18.73
N VAL A 576 12.26 -0.05 19.53
CA VAL A 576 13.16 -0.63 20.54
C VAL A 576 13.03 -2.15 20.49
N ASN A 577 14.13 -2.84 20.29
CA ASN A 577 14.22 -4.29 20.30
C ASN A 577 15.23 -4.74 21.35
N VAL A 578 14.78 -5.62 22.22
CA VAL A 578 15.63 -6.29 23.21
C VAL A 578 15.62 -7.78 22.90
N ARG A 579 16.80 -8.38 22.85
CA ARG A 579 16.98 -9.81 22.62
C ARG A 579 17.87 -10.41 23.69
N VAL A 580 17.46 -11.56 24.25
CA VAL A 580 18.19 -12.32 25.29
C VAL A 580 18.34 -13.75 24.81
N SER A 581 19.54 -14.32 24.89
CA SER A 581 19.81 -15.71 24.56
C SER A 581 20.72 -16.33 25.63
N PRO A 582 20.15 -17.01 26.65
CA PRO A 582 20.93 -17.95 27.43
C PRO A 582 21.45 -19.07 26.55
N GLU A 583 22.74 -19.38 26.67
CA GLU A 583 23.39 -20.36 25.78
C GLU A 583 24.32 -21.27 26.61
N THR A 584 24.45 -22.51 26.14
CA THR A 584 25.44 -23.45 26.65
C THR A 584 26.31 -23.93 25.49
N SER A 585 27.61 -23.80 25.60
CA SER A 585 28.58 -24.28 24.63
C SER A 585 29.38 -25.45 25.19
N LEU A 586 29.57 -26.48 24.37
CA LEU A 586 30.48 -27.57 24.57
C LEU A 586 31.54 -27.50 23.46
N GLY A 587 32.78 -27.32 23.82
CA GLY A 587 33.95 -27.23 22.93
C GLY A 587 35.18 -27.44 23.76
N THR A 588 35.78 -26.40 24.29
CA THR A 588 36.90 -26.44 25.25
C THR A 588 36.45 -26.78 26.69
N GLY A 589 35.27 -27.40 26.87
CA GLY A 589 34.59 -27.66 28.12
C GLY A 589 33.15 -27.14 28.11
N LYS A 590 32.36 -27.45 29.16
CA LYS A 590 30.99 -26.93 29.30
C LYS A 590 31.02 -25.48 29.80
N GLN A 591 30.53 -24.57 29.00
CA GLN A 591 30.40 -23.15 29.30
C GLN A 591 28.94 -22.71 29.26
N ILE A 592 28.47 -21.99 30.25
CA ILE A 592 27.13 -21.38 30.29
C ILE A 592 27.32 -19.88 30.25
N TYR A 593 26.60 -19.20 29.32
CA TYR A 593 26.69 -17.78 29.12
C TYR A 593 25.38 -17.20 28.64
N ALA A 594 25.30 -15.90 28.66
CA ALA A 594 24.17 -15.17 28.10
C ALA A 594 24.67 -14.14 27.09
N ARG A 595 24.01 -14.13 25.98
CA ARG A 595 24.18 -13.13 24.92
C ARG A 595 23.02 -12.14 24.93
N ALA A 596 23.32 -10.83 24.75
CA ALA A 596 22.32 -9.82 24.91
C ALA A 596 22.54 -8.63 23.96
N ILE A 597 21.51 -8.05 23.24
CA ILE A 597 21.51 -6.76 22.53
C ILE A 597 20.26 -5.95 22.83
N LEU A 598 20.47 -4.66 22.97
CA LEU A 598 19.50 -3.60 22.81
C LEU A 598 19.75 -2.92 21.45
N ASP A 599 18.71 -2.76 20.64
CA ASP A 599 18.70 -1.99 19.39
C ASP A 599 17.55 -0.99 19.44
N ALA A 600 17.86 0.29 19.40
CA ALA A 600 16.89 1.37 19.49
C ALA A 600 17.08 2.35 18.33
N SER A 601 15.98 2.73 17.68
CA SER A 601 15.95 3.73 16.60
C SER A 601 14.89 4.79 16.89
N TYR A 602 15.19 6.02 16.50
CA TYR A 602 14.28 7.17 16.63
C TYR A 602 14.24 7.95 15.32
N TYR A 603 13.04 8.37 14.93
CA TYR A 603 12.78 9.08 13.67
C TYR A 603 12.05 10.37 13.97
N TYR A 604 12.56 11.47 13.44
CA TYR A 604 12.01 12.81 13.66
C TYR A 604 11.83 13.54 12.33
N PRO A 605 10.58 13.85 11.91
CA PRO A 605 10.32 14.67 10.74
C PRO A 605 10.63 16.13 11.04
N VAL A 606 11.64 16.68 10.37
CA VAL A 606 11.99 18.12 10.47
C VAL A 606 11.10 18.93 9.55
N LYS A 607 10.78 18.36 8.39
CA LYS A 607 9.81 18.88 7.40
C LYS A 607 9.16 17.65 6.74
N ASP A 608 8.13 17.88 5.93
CA ASP A 608 7.39 16.81 5.24
C ASP A 608 8.30 15.90 4.40
N ASN A 609 9.37 16.47 3.84
CA ASN A 609 10.34 15.76 3.01
C ASN A 609 11.71 15.56 3.66
N ILE A 610 11.92 15.94 4.94
CA ILE A 610 13.21 15.83 5.64
C ILE A 610 13.02 15.12 6.96
N VAL A 611 13.72 13.99 7.14
CA VAL A 611 13.70 13.17 8.35
C VAL A 611 15.12 13.05 8.93
N VAL A 612 15.26 13.23 10.24
CA VAL A 612 16.45 12.87 10.98
C VAL A 612 16.21 11.54 11.69
N ALA A 613 17.05 10.56 11.41
CA ALA A 613 16.98 9.24 12.01
C ALA A 613 18.23 8.95 12.83
N ALA A 614 18.05 8.41 14.03
CA ALA A 614 19.15 8.02 14.93
C ALA A 614 18.97 6.57 15.35
N ARG A 615 20.08 5.83 15.50
CA ARG A 615 20.10 4.46 16.00
C ARG A 615 21.18 4.28 17.03
N ALA A 616 20.91 3.50 18.06
CA ALA A 616 21.86 3.01 19.03
C ALA A 616 21.71 1.49 19.19
N ARG A 617 22.82 0.77 19.11
CA ARG A 617 22.88 -0.67 19.36
C ARG A 617 23.97 -0.96 20.40
N VAL A 618 23.64 -1.73 21.42
CA VAL A 618 24.57 -2.14 22.47
C VAL A 618 24.43 -3.65 22.68
N GLY A 619 25.55 -4.36 22.67
CA GLY A 619 25.58 -5.82 22.82
C GLY A 619 26.56 -6.25 23.92
N THR A 620 26.26 -7.36 24.60
CA THR A 620 27.11 -7.98 25.64
C THR A 620 27.02 -9.51 25.61
N ILE A 621 28.12 -10.17 25.95
CA ILE A 621 28.17 -11.61 26.22
C ILE A 621 28.85 -11.78 27.57
N SER A 622 28.16 -12.41 28.52
CA SER A 622 28.62 -12.60 29.89
C SER A 622 28.63 -14.09 30.27
N GLY A 623 29.61 -14.51 31.07
CA GLY A 623 29.69 -15.91 31.54
C GLY A 623 30.71 -16.79 30.80
N ILE A 624 31.37 -16.28 29.75
CA ILE A 624 32.35 -17.05 28.96
C ILE A 624 33.54 -16.16 28.56
N ALA A 625 34.73 -16.72 28.49
CA ALA A 625 35.90 -16.05 27.89
C ALA A 625 35.77 -15.99 26.35
N ARG A 626 36.33 -14.97 25.69
CA ARG A 626 36.27 -14.82 24.24
C ARG A 626 36.75 -16.07 23.50
N ASP A 627 37.89 -16.63 23.94
CA ASP A 627 38.57 -17.72 23.24
C ASP A 627 37.88 -19.08 23.41
N ASN A 628 36.97 -19.21 24.39
CA ASN A 628 36.09 -20.36 24.57
C ASN A 628 34.74 -20.20 23.82
N LEU A 629 34.50 -19.03 23.26
CA LEU A 629 33.28 -18.71 22.51
C LEU A 629 33.51 -18.94 21.02
N ALA A 630 32.63 -19.70 20.38
CA ALA A 630 32.67 -19.90 18.94
C ALA A 630 32.75 -18.54 18.20
N PRO A 631 33.69 -18.36 17.25
CA PRO A 631 33.84 -17.13 16.48
C PRO A 631 32.57 -16.58 15.92
N SER A 632 31.71 -17.43 15.34
CA SER A 632 30.38 -17.04 14.80
C SER A 632 29.42 -16.46 15.85
N ARG A 633 29.67 -16.66 17.14
CA ARG A 633 28.85 -16.14 18.24
C ARG A 633 29.38 -14.83 18.84
N ARG A 634 30.58 -14.39 18.44
CA ARG A 634 31.19 -13.14 18.92
C ARG A 634 30.57 -11.92 18.28
N PHE A 635 30.84 -10.74 18.81
CA PHE A 635 30.44 -9.48 18.20
C PHE A 635 31.53 -8.94 17.28
N TYR A 636 31.10 -8.46 16.12
CA TYR A 636 31.91 -7.78 15.13
C TYR A 636 31.21 -6.50 14.71
N GLY A 637 31.95 -5.47 14.38
CA GLY A 637 31.43 -4.23 13.81
C GLY A 637 31.93 -4.02 12.38
N GLY A 638 31.29 -3.08 11.67
CA GLY A 638 31.59 -2.73 10.28
C GLY A 638 30.69 -3.41 9.27
N GLY A 639 30.49 -2.74 8.14
CA GLY A 639 29.58 -3.16 7.06
C GLY A 639 28.31 -2.34 6.97
N GLY A 640 27.50 -2.59 5.93
CA GLY A 640 26.33 -1.79 5.57
C GLY A 640 25.18 -1.78 6.59
N GLY A 641 25.11 -2.75 7.49
CA GLY A 641 24.13 -2.83 8.59
C GLY A 641 24.69 -2.49 9.96
N SER A 642 25.95 -2.07 10.05
CA SER A 642 26.69 -1.73 11.26
C SER A 642 27.31 -0.33 11.10
N VAL A 643 28.63 -0.20 11.09
CA VAL A 643 29.35 1.05 10.89
C VAL A 643 29.80 1.12 9.42
N ARG A 644 29.14 1.91 8.61
CA ARG A 644 29.48 2.11 7.18
C ARG A 644 30.81 2.86 7.06
N GLY A 645 31.55 2.60 5.97
CA GLY A 645 32.91 3.08 5.79
C GLY A 645 33.97 2.01 6.09
N PHE A 646 33.58 0.96 6.80
CA PHE A 646 34.46 -0.18 7.11
C PHE A 646 33.96 -1.44 6.41
N GLY A 647 34.88 -2.34 6.07
CA GLY A 647 34.55 -3.66 5.56
C GLY A 647 33.70 -4.47 6.56
N TYR A 648 32.98 -5.46 6.07
CA TYR A 648 32.14 -6.33 6.89
C TYR A 648 32.97 -7.03 7.98
N GLN A 649 32.55 -6.95 9.23
CA GLN A 649 33.22 -7.52 10.42
C GLN A 649 34.63 -7.00 10.72
N GLN A 650 35.06 -5.91 10.12
CA GLN A 650 36.46 -5.42 10.25
C GLN A 650 36.74 -4.59 11.50
N LEU A 651 35.72 -4.22 12.30
CA LEU A 651 35.86 -3.46 13.53
C LEU A 651 35.88 -4.37 14.75
N GLY A 652 36.81 -4.10 15.65
CA GLY A 652 37.02 -4.82 16.91
C GLY A 652 38.45 -5.29 17.14
N PRO A 653 38.67 -6.21 18.12
CA PRO A 653 39.94 -6.85 18.35
C PRO A 653 40.41 -7.63 17.12
N LYS A 654 41.71 -7.58 16.85
CA LYS A 654 42.37 -8.24 15.73
C LYS A 654 43.50 -9.14 16.16
N ASP A 655 43.81 -10.15 15.36
CA ASP A 655 45.00 -10.98 15.53
C ASP A 655 46.25 -10.28 14.97
N PRO A 656 47.44 -10.87 15.15
CA PRO A 656 48.71 -10.30 14.61
C PRO A 656 48.75 -10.20 13.10
N ASN A 657 47.89 -10.95 12.37
CA ASN A 657 47.76 -10.87 10.91
C ASN A 657 46.82 -9.75 10.47
N ASN A 658 46.25 -8.96 11.41
CA ASN A 658 45.26 -7.94 11.22
C ASN A 658 43.86 -8.48 10.82
N ASP A 659 43.60 -9.77 11.05
CA ASP A 659 42.27 -10.36 10.85
C ASP A 659 41.41 -10.14 12.12
N PRO A 660 40.08 -9.88 11.96
CA PRO A 660 39.21 -9.65 13.10
C PRO A 660 38.97 -10.95 13.89
N VAL A 661 39.05 -10.90 15.19
CA VAL A 661 38.79 -12.04 16.09
C VAL A 661 37.51 -11.88 16.89
N GLY A 662 36.82 -10.75 16.73
CA GLY A 662 35.57 -10.44 17.42
C GLY A 662 35.71 -10.15 18.92
N GLY A 663 34.63 -9.67 19.50
CA GLY A 663 34.52 -9.26 20.87
C GLY A 663 33.33 -9.89 21.62
N ARG A 664 33.32 -9.65 22.97
CA ARG A 664 32.19 -10.05 23.82
C ARG A 664 31.19 -8.92 24.06
N SER A 665 31.54 -7.70 23.68
CA SER A 665 30.58 -6.59 23.70
C SER A 665 30.77 -5.67 22.51
N MET A 666 29.75 -4.87 22.21
CA MET A 666 29.80 -3.86 21.16
C MET A 666 28.92 -2.68 21.49
N ASN A 667 29.21 -1.54 20.90
CA ASN A 667 28.30 -0.42 20.76
C ASN A 667 28.37 0.15 19.34
N GLU A 668 27.24 0.60 18.82
CA GLU A 668 27.12 1.23 17.52
C GLU A 668 26.11 2.36 17.62
N PHE A 669 26.40 3.46 16.93
CA PHE A 669 25.55 4.63 16.82
C PHE A 669 25.52 5.06 15.36
N SER A 670 24.33 5.43 14.87
CA SER A 670 24.14 5.99 13.54
C SER A 670 23.26 7.22 13.61
N LEU A 671 23.61 8.24 12.85
CA LEU A 671 22.79 9.43 12.63
C LEU A 671 22.66 9.68 11.14
N GLU A 672 21.43 9.79 10.65
CA GLU A 672 21.12 10.04 9.25
C GLU A 672 20.22 11.26 9.08
N GLY A 673 20.55 12.10 8.11
CA GLY A 673 19.63 13.09 7.54
C GLY A 673 19.12 12.57 6.20
N ARG A 674 17.83 12.34 6.10
CA ARG A 674 17.15 11.79 4.91
C ARG A 674 16.32 12.87 4.27
N THR A 675 16.37 13.02 2.94
CA THR A 675 15.47 13.90 2.19
C THR A 675 14.88 13.15 1.01
N ARG A 676 13.60 13.44 0.67
CA ARG A 676 12.85 12.77 -0.38
C ARG A 676 12.35 13.77 -1.42
N PHE A 677 12.45 13.41 -2.71
CA PHE A 677 11.99 14.16 -3.87
C PHE A 677 11.22 13.19 -4.80
N GLY A 678 9.92 13.10 -4.65
CA GLY A 678 9.12 12.11 -5.36
C GLY A 678 9.62 10.68 -5.06
N ASN A 679 10.00 9.93 -6.07
CA ASN A 679 10.53 8.56 -5.95
C ASN A 679 12.03 8.49 -5.66
N TYR A 680 12.72 9.61 -5.51
CA TYR A 680 14.16 9.65 -5.21
C TYR A 680 14.40 10.25 -3.84
N GLY A 681 15.55 9.93 -3.24
CA GLY A 681 16.00 10.52 -1.99
C GLY A 681 17.50 10.54 -1.87
N LEU A 682 17.97 11.46 -1.04
CA LEU A 682 19.37 11.58 -0.64
C LEU A 682 19.49 11.41 0.87
N VAL A 683 20.56 10.78 1.31
CA VAL A 683 20.87 10.55 2.72
C VAL A 683 22.31 10.96 2.97
N GLY A 684 22.52 11.79 4.00
CA GLY A 684 23.84 12.01 4.60
C GLY A 684 23.90 11.30 5.94
N PHE A 685 25.01 10.63 6.27
CA PHE A 685 25.08 9.88 7.51
C PHE A 685 26.46 9.89 8.16
N VAL A 686 26.44 9.69 9.47
CA VAL A 686 27.63 9.44 10.32
C VAL A 686 27.34 8.23 11.18
N ASP A 687 28.21 7.23 11.11
CA ASP A 687 28.16 6.02 11.92
C ASP A 687 29.39 5.97 12.82
N ALA A 688 29.23 5.47 14.05
CA ALA A 688 30.29 5.26 15.00
C ALA A 688 30.11 3.94 15.73
N GLY A 689 31.15 3.21 16.01
CA GLY A 689 31.04 1.98 16.79
C GLY A 689 32.36 1.27 17.02
N GLN A 690 32.31 0.26 17.90
CA GLN A 690 33.43 -0.61 18.20
C GLN A 690 32.94 -1.91 18.85
N ALA A 691 33.70 -2.99 18.63
CA ALA A 691 33.56 -4.23 19.39
C ALA A 691 34.72 -4.39 20.37
N TYR A 692 34.46 -4.90 21.56
CA TYR A 692 35.40 -4.98 22.65
C TYR A 692 35.59 -6.42 23.15
N GLU A 693 36.79 -6.74 23.58
CA GLU A 693 37.09 -8.03 24.22
C GLU A 693 36.37 -8.20 25.57
N SER A 694 36.19 -7.10 26.31
CA SER A 694 35.44 -7.11 27.58
C SER A 694 33.97 -7.44 27.37
N SER A 695 33.33 -8.01 28.40
CA SER A 695 31.89 -8.29 28.38
C SER A 695 31.02 -7.03 28.46
N ILE A 696 31.56 -5.92 28.92
CA ILE A 696 30.92 -4.62 29.03
C ILE A 696 31.55 -3.67 28.02
N PRO A 697 30.74 -2.97 27.18
CA PRO A 697 31.26 -1.97 26.24
C PRO A 697 31.97 -0.84 27.00
N LYS A 698 33.15 -0.43 26.53
CA LYS A 698 33.96 0.59 27.18
C LYS A 698 33.65 2.01 26.73
N PHE A 699 32.84 2.20 25.66
CA PHE A 699 32.49 3.50 25.08
C PHE A 699 33.73 4.38 24.73
N ASN A 700 34.81 3.76 24.36
CA ASN A 700 36.06 4.41 23.91
C ASN A 700 36.52 3.76 22.59
N ASP A 701 37.57 4.33 21.96
CA ASP A 701 38.19 3.86 20.71
C ASP A 701 37.21 3.72 19.56
N TRP A 702 36.17 4.56 19.56
CA TRP A 702 35.18 4.52 18.51
C TRP A 702 35.78 4.77 17.13
N ARG A 703 35.40 3.93 16.20
CA ARG A 703 35.70 4.11 14.81
C ARG A 703 34.50 4.75 14.14
N MET A 704 34.75 5.77 13.33
CA MET A 704 33.70 6.57 12.71
C MET A 704 33.77 6.47 11.19
N GLY A 705 32.64 6.33 10.55
CA GLY A 705 32.46 6.41 9.11
C GLY A 705 31.48 7.52 8.75
N VAL A 706 31.71 8.19 7.65
CA VAL A 706 30.84 9.21 7.11
C VAL A 706 30.54 8.91 5.65
N GLY A 707 29.33 9.22 5.19
CA GLY A 707 28.97 8.92 3.83
C GLY A 707 27.70 9.60 3.36
N VAL A 708 27.41 9.34 2.10
CA VAL A 708 26.19 9.77 1.41
C VAL A 708 25.54 8.58 0.74
N GLY A 709 24.23 8.63 0.55
CA GLY A 709 23.50 7.56 -0.12
C GLY A 709 22.36 8.08 -0.97
N GLY A 710 22.10 7.39 -2.08
CA GLY A 710 20.92 7.54 -2.89
C GLY A 710 19.84 6.54 -2.48
N ARG A 711 18.60 6.94 -2.62
CA ARG A 711 17.41 6.11 -2.42
C ARG A 711 16.53 6.17 -3.65
N PHE A 712 15.99 5.02 -4.03
CA PHE A 712 14.93 4.92 -5.02
C PHE A 712 13.76 4.20 -4.36
N TYR A 713 12.66 4.92 -4.14
CA TYR A 713 11.48 4.42 -3.43
C TYR A 713 10.61 3.59 -4.36
N THR A 714 10.30 2.38 -3.95
CA THR A 714 9.44 1.42 -4.66
C THR A 714 8.33 0.94 -3.71
N ASN A 715 7.30 0.28 -4.24
CA ASN A 715 6.18 -0.26 -3.45
C ASN A 715 6.61 -1.33 -2.42
N PHE A 716 7.78 -1.96 -2.63
CA PHE A 716 8.35 -2.96 -1.71
C PHE A 716 9.46 -2.38 -0.81
N GLY A 717 9.64 -1.06 -0.78
CA GLY A 717 10.62 -0.35 0.02
C GLY A 717 11.71 0.34 -0.81
N PRO A 718 12.51 1.23 -0.19
CA PRO A 718 13.56 1.94 -0.92
C PRO A 718 14.73 1.03 -1.29
N ILE A 719 15.18 1.09 -2.54
CA ILE A 719 16.47 0.57 -2.95
C ILE A 719 17.51 1.61 -2.55
N ARG A 720 18.56 1.19 -1.83
CA ARG A 720 19.62 2.09 -1.37
C ARG A 720 20.97 1.77 -2.00
N LEU A 721 21.72 2.83 -2.29
CA LEU A 721 23.13 2.82 -2.65
C LEU A 721 23.86 3.78 -1.70
N ASP A 722 24.68 3.26 -0.81
CA ASP A 722 25.47 4.05 0.14
C ASP A 722 26.95 4.01 -0.23
N VAL A 723 27.61 5.16 -0.17
CA VAL A 723 29.06 5.32 -0.33
C VAL A 723 29.62 5.97 0.93
N ALA A 724 30.61 5.36 1.54
CA ALA A 724 31.14 5.78 2.84
C ALA A 724 32.66 5.68 2.90
N THR A 725 33.27 6.51 3.75
CA THR A 725 34.70 6.52 4.03
C THR A 725 34.94 6.51 5.54
N PRO A 726 35.95 5.81 6.05
CA PRO A 726 36.34 5.88 7.47
C PRO A 726 37.00 7.22 7.79
N ILE A 727 36.63 7.81 8.92
CA ILE A 727 37.36 8.92 9.50
C ILE A 727 38.59 8.33 10.22
N ASN A 728 39.78 8.93 10.06
CA ASN A 728 41.03 8.44 10.64
C ASN A 728 41.36 7.00 10.24
N ARG A 729 41.42 6.75 8.95
CA ARG A 729 41.72 5.45 8.33
C ARG A 729 43.05 4.87 8.83
N ARG A 730 43.03 3.59 9.17
CA ARG A 730 44.25 2.83 9.54
C ARG A 730 44.83 2.07 8.32
N PRO A 731 46.13 1.68 8.35
CA PRO A 731 46.65 0.79 7.32
C PRO A 731 45.81 -0.49 7.17
N GLY A 732 45.59 -0.92 5.94
CA GLY A 732 44.76 -2.10 5.62
C GLY A 732 43.28 -1.82 5.49
N GLU A 733 42.74 -0.66 5.90
CA GLU A 733 41.33 -0.30 5.74
C GLU A 733 41.05 0.28 4.34
N SER A 734 39.86 -0.03 3.78
CA SER A 734 39.41 0.52 2.51
C SER A 734 39.30 2.04 2.58
N ARG A 735 39.61 2.73 1.46
CA ARG A 735 39.38 4.18 1.36
C ARG A 735 37.92 4.53 1.22
N VAL A 736 37.21 3.72 0.45
CA VAL A 736 35.79 3.90 0.15
C VAL A 736 35.12 2.54 0.22
N SER A 737 33.93 2.49 0.80
CA SER A 737 33.07 1.31 0.86
C SER A 737 31.75 1.61 0.22
N VAL A 738 31.21 0.66 -0.56
CA VAL A 738 29.95 0.77 -1.29
C VAL A 738 29.00 -0.32 -0.81
N TYR A 739 27.75 0.04 -0.59
CA TYR A 739 26.71 -0.88 -0.11
C TYR A 739 25.46 -0.70 -0.95
N VAL A 740 24.91 -1.79 -1.47
CA VAL A 740 23.64 -1.84 -2.22
C VAL A 740 22.71 -2.78 -1.46
N SER A 741 21.50 -2.34 -1.16
CA SER A 741 20.50 -3.18 -0.49
C SER A 741 19.09 -2.59 -0.62
N ILE A 742 18.06 -3.35 -0.20
CA ILE A 742 16.67 -2.93 -0.14
C ILE A 742 16.31 -2.58 1.32
N GLY A 743 15.49 -1.55 1.51
CA GLY A 743 15.11 -1.00 2.81
C GLY A 743 16.01 0.14 3.28
N GLN A 744 15.57 0.84 4.33
CA GLN A 744 16.41 1.84 5.03
C GLN A 744 17.53 1.13 5.81
N ALA A 745 18.54 1.88 6.24
CA ALA A 745 19.65 1.31 7.00
C ALA A 745 19.18 0.80 8.38
N PHE A 746 18.14 1.42 8.95
CA PHE A 746 17.48 1.05 10.21
C PHE A 746 16.10 1.68 10.29
#